data_bac4d45c03b1792ade85a65445aeedf3
#
_entry.id   bac4d45c03b1792ade85a65445aeedf3
#
_cell.length_a   1.000
_cell.length_b   1.000
_cell.length_c   1.000
_cell.angle_alpha   90.00
_cell.angle_beta   90.00
_cell.angle_gamma   90.00
#
_symmetry.space_group_name_H-M   'P 1'
#
loop_
_entity.id
_entity.type
_entity.pdbx_description
1 polymer ?
#
loop_
_entity_poly.entity_id
_entity_poly.type
_entity_poly.pdbx_seq_one_letter_code
_entity_poly.pdbx_strand_id
1 'polypeptide(L)'
;MKLREILLLILTILPVISNAQVVFEKEVKITDIALHFDGVKVTSEDAPNSTSGYDYAFGPQISAHGDCIFTYKHFVFMTWYKGGKANRNMMLTRYNTETGSMKTIEFPHRHTGWRNVWYIGESHNTIGIGVSPLDGTIHLLFDMHAYTRTRPSDGSLSDDYFRYSYSKKNAAEVPDNEFTLDQFIKDSNDDYTHLSLNGVENHGAFSEFTYPQFFLNTQGDLFFSMRKGSSPNGGYHFAKYDANTSTWSNFIKFADKNAKNFGEPYNWGMYGRLQFVGGKIGIGFQKRSSNTNDRYLYQNGFYFAYSDDQSGQTGWKNYQGESFTTPLRDADKILVYEPGDLVTTTKKNQVYMVGSFDWTITDRGDVHIIGRVRDDENNITKNVHTFKKAGDTEFTTSTDFIGGNRLFTSGNNIYMIRLNSGRIYIEQSLGGTNNFRKVYEATSGKQFSHGRAYVSNGKLYYYMMEQSTGDQRPLYLHIIDLGIDNSPFQVSLISPVNDESYEVDKPLEISAEAFNDNGSISKVEFLINNQVIEEDSTSPYTINYTPETEGTYTIKAIAYDENNASVSSQEINIEVFRRNANDLSGDIYRIKNLATGKYLTSSGSSIITSDSGEGSDKEWQFVKAEVAGFDYYNIDSEVKGTIRFKGGSAGELVSTNFGAPNQAVDKIWTIIVNGDGSFSFETKNLNRYLYHEADGTVMHSTKTDDRSKWMAESTTLSVDENDLQTSSVKIFPNPAQDKFTIVFEGLNRATVTISNILGKVIYSKITEKDRIELSKTEGFSSGLYIVQVKGLNGAIVNKKLVVK
;
A
#
# COMPACT_ATOMS: atom_id res chain seq x y z
N MET A 1 19.00 -67.79 29.12
CA MET A 1 19.45 -66.40 29.09
C MET A 1 18.92 -65.77 27.82
N LYS A 2 17.91 -64.88 27.94
CA LYS A 2 17.27 -64.16 26.80
C LYS A 2 17.87 -62.76 26.70
N LEU A 3 18.54 -62.49 25.59
CA LEU A 3 18.99 -61.16 25.22
C LEU A 3 17.73 -60.33 24.90
N ARG A 4 17.55 -59.17 25.55
CA ARG A 4 16.63 -58.13 25.18
C ARG A 4 17.33 -57.17 24.24
N GLU A 5 16.84 -57.06 23.03
CA GLU A 5 17.22 -56.00 22.12
C GLU A 5 16.55 -54.69 22.55
N ILE A 6 17.35 -53.66 22.84
CA ILE A 6 16.89 -52.30 23.10
C ILE A 6 16.95 -51.61 21.74
N LEU A 7 15.76 -51.38 21.17
CA LEU A 7 15.58 -50.54 19.97
C LEU A 7 15.68 -49.09 20.41
N LEU A 8 16.81 -48.45 20.09
CA LEU A 8 16.99 -47.01 20.31
C LEU A 8 16.29 -46.26 19.16
N LEU A 9 15.09 -45.71 19.47
CA LEU A 9 14.36 -44.82 18.55
C LEU A 9 15.05 -43.45 18.59
N ILE A 10 15.91 -43.16 17.61
CA ILE A 10 16.46 -41.82 17.39
C ILE A 10 15.33 -41.00 16.79
N LEU A 11 14.64 -40.21 17.63
CA LEU A 11 13.75 -39.18 17.19
C LEU A 11 14.59 -38.04 16.64
N THR A 12 14.77 -37.98 15.34
CA THR A 12 15.31 -36.79 14.67
C THR A 12 14.22 -35.71 14.76
N ILE A 13 14.36 -34.80 15.71
CA ILE A 13 13.61 -33.56 15.74
C ILE A 13 14.18 -32.73 14.58
N LEU A 14 13.55 -32.82 13.42
CA LEU A 14 13.71 -31.83 12.39
C LEU A 14 13.15 -30.51 12.97
N PRO A 15 13.91 -29.43 13.00
CA PRO A 15 13.33 -28.15 13.33
C PRO A 15 12.25 -27.84 12.27
N VAL A 16 11.00 -27.88 12.66
CA VAL A 16 9.92 -27.26 11.89
C VAL A 16 10.20 -25.79 11.95
N ILE A 17 10.85 -25.23 10.94
CA ILE A 17 10.96 -23.79 10.73
C ILE A 17 9.55 -23.36 10.34
N SER A 18 8.76 -23.00 11.34
CA SER A 18 7.46 -22.35 11.14
C SER A 18 7.76 -20.93 10.67
N ASN A 19 7.58 -20.67 9.40
CA ASN A 19 7.46 -19.29 8.91
C ASN A 19 6.32 -18.64 9.68
N ALA A 20 6.55 -17.45 10.23
CA ALA A 20 5.61 -16.75 11.09
C ALA A 20 4.34 -16.40 10.29
N GLN A 21 3.29 -17.16 10.54
CA GLN A 21 1.97 -16.85 10.01
C GLN A 21 1.37 -15.71 10.82
N VAL A 22 0.75 -14.71 10.15
CA VAL A 22 0.01 -13.64 10.82
C VAL A 22 -1.21 -14.25 11.55
N VAL A 23 -1.23 -14.10 12.88
CA VAL A 23 -2.23 -14.75 13.73
C VAL A 23 -2.98 -13.71 14.56
N PHE A 24 -4.31 -13.71 14.47
CA PHE A 24 -5.16 -12.95 15.38
C PHE A 24 -5.13 -13.60 16.76
N GLU A 25 -4.71 -12.85 17.78
CA GLU A 25 -4.62 -13.35 19.14
C GLU A 25 -5.79 -12.93 20.02
N LYS A 26 -6.20 -11.64 19.94
CA LYS A 26 -7.15 -11.10 20.91
C LYS A 26 -7.87 -9.84 20.45
N GLU A 27 -9.17 -9.74 20.80
CA GLU A 27 -9.95 -8.51 20.80
C GLU A 27 -10.20 -8.07 22.25
N VAL A 28 -9.95 -6.80 22.56
CA VAL A 28 -10.21 -6.20 23.88
C VAL A 28 -11.04 -4.95 23.70
N LYS A 29 -12.19 -4.89 24.35
CA LYS A 29 -12.99 -3.67 24.40
C LYS A 29 -12.43 -2.73 25.45
N ILE A 30 -12.08 -1.50 25.06
CA ILE A 30 -11.44 -0.50 25.93
C ILE A 30 -12.48 0.37 26.62
N THR A 31 -13.45 0.88 25.87
CA THR A 31 -14.52 1.74 26.40
C THR A 31 -15.70 1.77 25.44
N ASP A 32 -16.86 2.23 25.92
CA ASP A 32 -18.04 2.52 25.09
C ASP A 32 -18.21 4.01 24.78
N ILE A 33 -17.41 4.87 25.40
CA ILE A 33 -17.68 6.30 25.49
C ILE A 33 -16.54 7.18 24.99
N ALA A 34 -15.76 6.72 24.01
CA ALA A 34 -14.75 7.57 23.39
C ALA A 34 -15.34 8.64 22.49
N LEU A 35 -14.74 9.82 22.50
CA LEU A 35 -15.17 10.95 21.68
C LEU A 35 -15.00 10.63 20.18
N HIS A 36 -16.09 10.87 19.47
CA HIS A 36 -16.09 10.93 18.01
C HIS A 36 -16.54 12.30 17.54
N PHE A 37 -15.75 12.90 16.63
CA PHE A 37 -16.09 14.16 15.99
C PHE A 37 -17.09 13.90 14.85
N ASP A 38 -18.39 14.17 15.11
CA ASP A 38 -19.49 13.81 14.20
C ASP A 38 -20.04 14.99 13.38
N GLY A 39 -19.46 16.18 13.55
CA GLY A 39 -19.89 17.42 12.85
C GLY A 39 -21.17 18.05 13.41
N VAL A 40 -21.73 17.50 14.49
CA VAL A 40 -22.95 18.05 15.12
C VAL A 40 -22.59 19.06 16.19
N LYS A 41 -23.38 20.11 16.30
CA LYS A 41 -23.19 21.18 17.32
C LYS A 41 -23.12 20.62 18.73
N VAL A 42 -22.22 21.20 19.52
CA VAL A 42 -22.25 21.01 20.98
C VAL A 42 -23.45 21.76 21.55
N THR A 43 -24.25 21.07 22.35
CA THR A 43 -25.32 21.66 23.14
C THR A 43 -25.00 21.49 24.60
N SER A 44 -24.57 22.54 25.28
CA SER A 44 -24.33 22.51 26.73
C SER A 44 -24.48 23.90 27.31
N GLU A 45 -24.70 23.98 28.64
CA GLU A 45 -24.73 25.26 29.37
C GLU A 45 -23.39 26.01 29.26
N ASP A 46 -22.28 25.30 29.10
CA ASP A 46 -20.94 25.86 28.94
C ASP A 46 -20.70 26.50 27.55
N ALA A 47 -21.60 26.28 26.59
CA ALA A 47 -21.52 26.81 25.24
C ALA A 47 -22.76 27.58 24.82
N PRO A 48 -23.25 28.55 25.62
CA PRO A 48 -24.58 29.19 25.44
C PRO A 48 -24.69 29.98 24.13
N ASN A 49 -23.58 30.43 23.59
CA ASN A 49 -23.49 31.24 22.37
C ASN A 49 -22.93 30.48 21.16
N SER A 50 -22.98 29.18 21.16
CA SER A 50 -22.38 28.33 20.12
C SER A 50 -23.18 28.36 18.81
N THR A 51 -23.28 29.51 18.16
CA THR A 51 -23.79 29.55 16.78
C THR A 51 -22.95 28.72 15.82
N SER A 52 -21.69 28.51 16.17
CA SER A 52 -20.72 27.76 15.39
C SER A 52 -20.20 26.49 16.11
N GLY A 53 -20.80 26.15 17.27
CA GLY A 53 -20.34 25.04 18.09
C GLY A 53 -20.66 23.67 17.48
N TYR A 54 -19.78 23.17 16.65
CA TYR A 54 -19.86 21.85 16.03
C TYR A 54 -18.46 21.24 15.95
N ASP A 55 -18.37 19.94 15.73
CA ASP A 55 -17.11 19.26 15.52
C ASP A 55 -16.46 19.69 14.24
N TYR A 56 -15.17 19.81 14.30
CA TYR A 56 -14.43 20.41 13.23
C TYR A 56 -13.87 19.40 12.21
N ALA A 57 -13.49 19.94 11.15
CA ALA A 57 -13.36 19.53 9.78
C ALA A 57 -12.19 18.62 9.40
N PHE A 58 -11.34 18.16 10.30
CA PHE A 58 -10.22 17.32 9.89
C PHE A 58 -10.50 15.82 9.94
N GLY A 59 -11.77 15.48 10.14
CA GLY A 59 -12.27 14.12 10.19
C GLY A 59 -12.13 13.45 11.57
N PRO A 60 -12.88 12.39 11.79
CA PRO A 60 -12.90 11.66 13.03
C PRO A 60 -11.59 10.87 13.20
N GLN A 61 -10.90 11.06 14.31
CA GLN A 61 -9.67 10.35 14.63
C GLN A 61 -9.51 10.18 16.13
N ILE A 62 -8.92 9.06 16.57
CA ILE A 62 -8.54 8.87 17.97
C ILE A 62 -7.36 9.79 18.28
N SER A 63 -6.38 9.82 17.37
CA SER A 63 -5.25 10.75 17.38
C SER A 63 -4.75 10.95 15.95
N ALA A 64 -4.59 12.21 15.53
CA ALA A 64 -4.21 12.53 14.15
C ALA A 64 -2.73 12.28 13.84
N HIS A 65 -1.85 12.88 14.61
CA HIS A 65 -0.41 12.94 14.36
C HIS A 65 0.44 12.48 15.53
N GLY A 66 -0.15 12.27 16.72
CA GLY A 66 0.51 11.69 17.88
C GLY A 66 0.22 10.21 17.98
N ASP A 67 1.13 9.45 18.59
CA ASP A 67 0.89 8.06 18.87
C ASP A 67 0.16 7.92 20.19
N CYS A 68 -1.12 7.55 20.13
CA CYS A 68 -2.00 7.40 21.29
C CYS A 68 -1.96 5.99 21.92
N ILE A 69 -1.00 5.19 21.53
CA ILE A 69 -0.78 3.83 22.00
C ILE A 69 0.72 3.56 22.16
N PHE A 70 1.09 2.90 23.25
CA PHE A 70 2.47 2.54 23.55
C PHE A 70 2.52 1.25 24.36
N THR A 71 3.53 0.41 24.12
CA THR A 71 3.75 -0.82 24.89
C THR A 71 4.91 -0.70 25.86
N TYR A 72 4.76 -1.30 27.03
CA TYR A 72 5.81 -1.40 28.04
C TYR A 72 5.70 -2.75 28.76
N LYS A 73 6.69 -3.62 28.60
CA LYS A 73 6.63 -4.98 29.13
C LYS A 73 5.34 -5.70 28.64
N HIS A 74 4.53 -6.17 29.57
CA HIS A 74 3.22 -6.77 29.32
C HIS A 74 2.04 -5.78 29.38
N PHE A 75 2.31 -4.48 29.44
CA PHE A 75 1.26 -3.47 29.44
C PHE A 75 1.13 -2.77 28.08
N VAL A 76 -0.11 -2.48 27.72
CA VAL A 76 -0.47 -1.60 26.61
C VAL A 76 -1.14 -0.36 27.18
N PHE A 77 -0.56 0.80 26.92
CA PHE A 77 -1.08 2.09 27.34
C PHE A 77 -1.78 2.75 26.15
N MET A 78 -2.99 3.27 26.39
CA MET A 78 -3.81 3.90 25.35
C MET A 78 -4.41 5.20 25.90
N THR A 79 -4.40 6.25 25.08
CA THR A 79 -5.00 7.54 25.40
C THR A 79 -6.16 7.84 24.47
N TRP A 80 -7.16 8.55 24.99
CA TRP A 80 -8.36 8.94 24.27
C TRP A 80 -9.08 10.08 24.98
N TYR A 81 -10.01 10.74 24.28
CA TYR A 81 -10.89 11.73 24.89
C TYR A 81 -12.24 11.10 25.19
N LYS A 82 -12.80 11.40 26.36
CA LYS A 82 -14.12 10.96 26.79
C LYS A 82 -15.20 11.59 25.94
N GLY A 83 -16.12 10.82 25.44
CA GLY A 83 -17.25 11.27 24.65
C GLY A 83 -18.30 12.00 25.48
N GLY A 84 -19.30 12.50 24.76
CA GLY A 84 -20.15 13.56 25.24
C GLY A 84 -19.42 14.89 25.05
N LYS A 85 -19.70 15.59 23.99
CA LYS A 85 -18.91 16.77 23.54
C LYS A 85 -18.73 17.84 24.61
N ALA A 86 -19.62 17.90 25.59
CA ALA A 86 -19.50 18.77 26.74
C ALA A 86 -18.45 18.32 27.76
N ASN A 87 -18.04 17.05 27.76
CA ASN A 87 -17.05 16.51 28.70
C ASN A 87 -15.63 16.58 28.15
N ARG A 88 -15.30 15.83 27.12
CA ARG A 88 -14.01 15.81 26.41
C ARG A 88 -12.76 15.64 27.29
N ASN A 89 -12.91 14.96 28.43
CA ASN A 89 -11.78 14.77 29.34
C ASN A 89 -10.76 13.83 28.72
N MET A 90 -9.48 14.11 28.97
CA MET A 90 -8.38 13.25 28.57
C MET A 90 -8.35 12.00 29.45
N MET A 91 -8.24 10.83 28.82
CA MET A 91 -8.24 9.52 29.43
C MET A 91 -6.97 8.75 29.16
N LEU A 92 -6.45 8.03 30.15
CA LEU A 92 -5.33 7.09 30.03
C LEU A 92 -5.78 5.70 30.48
N THR A 93 -5.72 4.74 29.58
CA THR A 93 -6.00 3.32 29.88
C THR A 93 -4.71 2.51 29.84
N ARG A 94 -4.50 1.68 30.87
CA ARG A 94 -3.49 0.64 30.92
C ARG A 94 -4.16 -0.74 30.84
N TYR A 95 -3.75 -1.55 29.89
CA TYR A 95 -4.20 -2.93 29.72
C TYR A 95 -3.03 -3.89 29.96
N ASN A 96 -3.22 -4.90 30.81
CA ASN A 96 -2.24 -5.98 31.06
C ASN A 96 -2.54 -7.17 30.11
N THR A 97 -1.62 -7.47 29.21
CA THR A 97 -1.79 -8.53 28.20
C THR A 97 -1.75 -9.95 28.79
N GLU A 98 -1.09 -10.14 29.95
CA GLU A 98 -0.96 -11.44 30.63
C GLU A 98 -2.22 -11.76 31.46
N THR A 99 -2.66 -10.80 32.27
CA THR A 99 -3.79 -11.02 33.18
C THR A 99 -5.14 -10.64 32.56
N GLY A 100 -5.16 -9.82 31.51
CA GLY A 100 -6.37 -9.25 30.94
C GLY A 100 -6.97 -8.11 31.78
N SER A 101 -6.33 -7.69 32.86
CA SER A 101 -6.82 -6.58 33.68
C SER A 101 -6.66 -5.24 32.95
N MET A 102 -7.59 -4.32 33.22
CA MET A 102 -7.62 -3.01 32.62
C MET A 102 -7.96 -1.93 33.64
N LYS A 103 -7.23 -0.83 33.58
CA LYS A 103 -7.43 0.33 34.45
C LYS A 103 -7.38 1.61 33.66
N THR A 104 -8.32 2.52 33.95
CA THR A 104 -8.42 3.81 33.27
C THR A 104 -8.35 4.94 34.28
N ILE A 105 -7.56 5.96 34.00
CA ILE A 105 -7.44 7.22 34.74
C ILE A 105 -8.13 8.31 33.90
N GLU A 106 -9.00 9.08 34.53
CA GLU A 106 -9.60 10.30 33.97
C GLU A 106 -8.83 11.50 34.50
N PHE A 107 -8.27 12.31 33.57
CA PHE A 107 -7.63 13.56 33.93
C PHE A 107 -8.66 14.69 34.01
N PRO A 108 -8.48 15.66 34.92
CA PRO A 108 -9.41 16.80 35.07
C PRO A 108 -9.26 17.85 33.95
N HIS A 109 -8.71 17.44 32.80
CA HIS A 109 -8.42 18.32 31.66
C HIS A 109 -9.23 17.89 30.47
N ARG A 110 -9.96 18.82 29.87
CA ARG A 110 -10.72 18.60 28.64
C ARG A 110 -9.80 18.82 27.42
N HIS A 111 -10.21 18.25 26.30
CA HIS A 111 -9.75 18.63 24.98
C HIS A 111 -9.96 20.14 24.75
N THR A 112 -8.93 20.85 24.35
CA THR A 112 -9.04 22.24 23.89
C THR A 112 -9.70 22.30 22.52
N GLY A 113 -10.46 23.34 22.27
CA GLY A 113 -11.16 23.51 21.02
C GLY A 113 -10.31 24.16 19.92
N TRP A 114 -10.95 24.48 18.83
CA TRP A 114 -10.35 25.17 17.71
C TRP A 114 -10.23 26.66 18.00
N ARG A 115 -9.03 27.21 17.91
CA ARG A 115 -8.74 28.64 18.09
C ARG A 115 -9.36 29.22 19.38
N ASN A 116 -9.13 28.55 20.49
CA ASN A 116 -9.62 28.94 21.82
C ASN A 116 -11.14 28.86 21.99
N VAL A 117 -11.82 28.13 21.12
CA VAL A 117 -13.27 27.91 21.25
C VAL A 117 -13.49 26.43 21.56
N TRP A 118 -13.49 26.05 22.82
CA TRP A 118 -13.46 24.65 23.28
C TRP A 118 -14.60 23.78 22.74
N TYR A 119 -15.75 24.35 22.45
CA TYR A 119 -16.90 23.62 21.93
C TYR A 119 -16.86 23.39 20.40
N ILE A 120 -15.89 23.97 19.70
CA ILE A 120 -15.61 23.59 18.32
C ILE A 120 -14.52 22.51 18.35
N GLY A 121 -14.85 21.29 17.90
CA GLY A 121 -13.92 20.18 17.91
C GLY A 121 -12.71 20.41 17.00
N GLU A 122 -11.56 19.94 17.43
CA GLU A 122 -10.32 19.94 16.65
C GLU A 122 -9.67 18.54 16.70
N SER A 123 -9.89 17.74 15.68
CA SER A 123 -9.41 16.37 15.62
C SER A 123 -7.91 16.22 15.36
N HIS A 124 -7.20 17.33 15.14
CA HIS A 124 -5.73 17.33 15.11
C HIS A 124 -5.09 17.51 16.50
N ASN A 125 -5.85 17.85 17.51
CA ASN A 125 -5.33 17.89 18.87
C ASN A 125 -4.98 16.47 19.29
N THR A 126 -3.67 16.18 19.24
CA THR A 126 -3.14 14.83 19.35
C THR A 126 -2.77 14.53 20.80
N ILE A 127 -2.81 13.24 21.14
CA ILE A 127 -2.33 12.75 22.42
C ILE A 127 -1.13 11.86 22.12
N GLY A 128 0.07 12.30 22.52
CA GLY A 128 1.28 11.48 22.49
C GLY A 128 1.49 10.83 23.83
N ILE A 129 1.83 9.56 23.86
CA ILE A 129 2.20 8.79 25.05
C ILE A 129 3.55 8.10 24.86
N GLY A 130 4.38 8.15 25.88
CA GLY A 130 5.62 7.40 26.01
C GLY A 130 5.80 6.86 27.42
N VAL A 131 6.42 5.69 27.54
CA VAL A 131 6.83 5.10 28.81
C VAL A 131 8.32 4.83 28.76
N SER A 132 9.07 5.36 29.71
CA SER A 132 10.50 5.11 29.82
C SER A 132 10.75 3.69 30.38
N PRO A 133 11.38 2.79 29.61
CA PRO A 133 11.73 1.46 30.12
C PRO A 133 12.78 1.48 31.23
N LEU A 134 13.53 2.56 31.35
CA LEU A 134 14.65 2.66 32.29
C LEU A 134 14.22 2.99 33.72
N ASP A 135 13.05 3.64 33.89
CA ASP A 135 12.55 4.02 35.19
C ASP A 135 11.03 3.91 35.38
N GLY A 136 10.31 3.42 34.37
CA GLY A 136 8.85 3.19 34.45
C GLY A 136 8.01 4.46 34.56
N THR A 137 8.55 5.63 34.17
CA THR A 137 7.79 6.88 34.10
C THR A 137 6.91 6.92 32.87
N ILE A 138 5.71 7.49 33.02
CA ILE A 138 4.74 7.71 31.93
C ILE A 138 4.75 9.19 31.59
N HIS A 139 4.83 9.49 30.29
CA HIS A 139 4.88 10.85 29.76
C HIS A 139 3.76 11.06 28.75
N LEU A 140 3.02 12.16 28.89
CA LEU A 140 1.88 12.52 28.06
C LEU A 140 2.04 13.92 27.51
N LEU A 141 1.85 14.07 26.19
CA LEU A 141 1.79 15.36 25.52
C LEU A 141 0.47 15.43 24.74
N PHE A 142 -0.40 16.38 25.05
CA PHE A 142 -1.73 16.45 24.46
C PHE A 142 -2.19 17.87 24.18
N ASP A 143 -3.24 18.01 23.37
CA ASP A 143 -3.79 19.28 22.89
C ASP A 143 -2.76 20.16 22.18
N MET A 144 -1.97 19.57 21.29
CA MET A 144 -0.80 20.19 20.68
C MET A 144 -1.02 20.69 19.25
N HIS A 145 -2.20 21.28 18.98
CA HIS A 145 -2.47 21.91 17.69
C HIS A 145 -3.30 23.19 17.85
N ALA A 146 -2.98 24.22 17.05
CA ALA A 146 -3.67 25.51 17.02
C ALA A 146 -3.73 26.28 18.36
N TYR A 147 -2.81 26.00 19.27
CA TYR A 147 -2.74 26.60 20.61
C TYR A 147 -2.21 28.04 20.58
N THR A 148 -2.45 28.79 21.68
CA THR A 148 -2.03 30.17 21.83
C THR A 148 -0.66 30.31 22.47
N ARG A 149 -0.12 31.55 22.43
CA ARG A 149 1.09 31.89 23.14
C ARG A 149 0.86 32.40 24.58
N THR A 150 -0.39 32.57 24.95
CA THR A 150 -0.77 33.16 26.21
C THR A 150 -1.34 32.09 27.11
N ARG A 151 -0.78 31.92 28.29
CA ARG A 151 -1.32 31.03 29.32
C ARG A 151 -2.67 31.59 29.77
N PRO A 152 -3.73 30.75 29.88
CA PRO A 152 -5.00 31.17 30.44
C PRO A 152 -4.82 31.61 31.90
N SER A 153 -5.40 32.75 32.25
CA SER A 153 -5.28 33.29 33.59
C SER A 153 -6.13 32.55 34.63
N ASP A 154 -7.14 31.84 34.17
CA ASP A 154 -8.13 31.14 35.00
C ASP A 154 -8.07 29.62 34.85
N GLY A 155 -7.09 29.09 34.10
CA GLY A 155 -7.03 27.67 33.78
C GLY A 155 -8.19 27.18 32.95
N SER A 156 -8.93 28.09 32.27
CA SER A 156 -10.06 27.75 31.46
C SER A 156 -9.64 26.90 30.27
N LEU A 157 -10.57 26.14 29.73
CA LEU A 157 -10.38 25.22 28.61
C LEU A 157 -10.58 25.88 27.27
N SER A 158 -10.85 27.19 27.26
CA SER A 158 -11.01 27.97 26.05
C SER A 158 -9.69 28.26 25.36
N ASP A 159 -8.58 28.11 26.04
CA ASP A 159 -7.26 28.39 25.52
C ASP A 159 -6.49 27.10 25.27
N ASP A 160 -5.92 27.05 24.10
CA ASP A 160 -5.16 25.95 23.60
C ASP A 160 -3.68 26.23 23.81
N TYR A 161 -3.01 25.49 24.67
CA TYR A 161 -1.61 25.63 25.00
C TYR A 161 -0.96 24.27 25.30
N PHE A 162 0.38 24.24 25.31
CA PHE A 162 1.17 23.07 25.63
C PHE A 162 0.72 22.41 26.95
N ARG A 163 0.43 21.12 26.87
CA ARG A 163 0.06 20.30 28.03
C ARG A 163 0.97 19.09 28.12
N TYR A 164 1.78 19.07 29.17
CA TYR A 164 2.63 17.96 29.49
C TYR A 164 2.26 17.42 30.87
N SER A 165 2.05 16.10 30.95
CA SER A 165 1.86 15.41 32.22
C SER A 165 2.85 14.26 32.31
N TYR A 166 3.40 14.03 33.50
CA TYR A 166 4.31 12.92 33.73
C TYR A 166 4.09 12.30 35.10
N SER A 167 4.48 11.02 35.21
CA SER A 167 4.28 10.25 36.43
C SER A 167 5.53 10.19 37.32
N LYS A 168 5.37 9.65 38.52
CA LYS A 168 6.43 9.14 39.38
C LYS A 168 7.16 7.97 38.67
N LYS A 169 8.40 7.72 39.12
CA LYS A 169 9.13 6.51 38.71
C LYS A 169 8.34 5.24 39.07
N ASN A 170 8.46 4.20 38.24
CA ASN A 170 7.77 2.92 38.37
C ASN A 170 6.24 2.99 38.30
N ALA A 171 5.63 4.14 38.00
CA ALA A 171 4.18 4.29 37.88
C ALA A 171 3.53 3.36 36.82
N ALA A 172 4.29 3.01 35.79
CA ALA A 172 3.82 2.10 34.75
C ALA A 172 3.53 0.68 35.26
N GLU A 173 4.15 0.28 36.39
CA GLU A 173 4.09 -1.11 36.92
C GLU A 173 3.33 -1.24 38.25
N VAL A 174 2.85 -0.13 38.83
CA VAL A 174 2.12 -0.21 40.10
C VAL A 174 0.88 -1.12 39.97
N PRO A 175 0.44 -1.79 41.04
CA PRO A 175 -0.81 -2.55 41.04
C PRO A 175 -2.01 -1.73 40.57
N ASP A 176 -3.03 -2.39 40.02
CA ASP A 176 -4.20 -1.71 39.43
C ASP A 176 -4.93 -0.77 40.41
N ASN A 177 -5.00 -1.11 41.69
CA ASN A 177 -5.59 -0.27 42.73
C ASN A 177 -4.76 1.00 43.04
N GLU A 178 -3.50 1.02 42.66
CA GLU A 178 -2.60 2.14 42.84
C GLU A 178 -2.43 2.95 41.55
N PHE A 179 -2.88 2.43 40.40
CA PHE A 179 -2.81 3.13 39.13
C PHE A 179 -3.92 4.19 39.05
N THR A 180 -3.64 5.34 39.65
CA THR A 180 -4.57 6.46 39.82
C THR A 180 -3.87 7.78 39.47
N LEU A 181 -4.60 8.89 39.50
CA LEU A 181 -4.03 10.24 39.30
C LEU A 181 -2.90 10.55 40.29
N ASP A 182 -2.88 9.92 41.49
CA ASP A 182 -1.81 10.12 42.46
C ASP A 182 -0.43 9.65 41.99
N GLN A 183 -0.36 8.91 40.93
CA GLN A 183 0.89 8.57 40.28
C GLN A 183 1.47 9.72 39.45
N PHE A 184 0.68 10.72 39.12
CA PHE A 184 1.11 11.84 38.29
C PHE A 184 1.55 13.02 39.18
N ILE A 185 2.59 13.71 38.70
CA ILE A 185 3.18 14.85 39.42
C ILE A 185 2.33 16.09 39.09
N LYS A 186 2.04 16.84 40.18
CA LYS A 186 1.40 18.15 40.07
C LYS A 186 2.42 19.28 40.00
N ASP A 187 2.04 20.35 39.33
CA ASP A 187 2.80 21.59 39.29
C ASP A 187 2.62 22.42 40.59
N SER A 188 3.19 23.61 40.64
CA SER A 188 3.07 24.52 41.79
C SER A 188 1.65 25.07 42.01
N ASN A 189 0.74 24.90 41.04
CA ASN A 189 -0.64 25.34 41.14
C ASN A 189 -1.61 24.20 41.49
N ASP A 190 -1.07 23.05 41.88
CA ASP A 190 -1.84 21.81 42.14
C ASP A 190 -2.49 21.21 40.90
N ASP A 191 -1.95 21.50 39.69
CA ASP A 191 -2.42 21.00 38.40
C ASP A 191 -1.57 19.83 37.87
N TYR A 192 -2.16 18.88 37.20
CA TYR A 192 -1.47 17.75 36.54
C TYR A 192 -0.83 18.12 35.20
N THR A 193 -1.08 19.31 34.67
CA THR A 193 -0.46 19.81 33.43
C THR A 193 0.66 20.78 33.71
N HIS A 194 1.81 20.54 33.08
CA HIS A 194 3.02 21.38 33.18
C HIS A 194 3.20 22.13 31.86
N LEU A 195 3.68 23.38 31.96
CA LEU A 195 4.02 24.22 30.81
C LEU A 195 5.50 24.10 30.42
N SER A 196 6.20 23.17 31.04
CA SER A 196 7.64 22.97 30.87
C SER A 196 7.95 21.48 31.00
N LEU A 197 9.00 21.04 30.30
CA LEU A 197 9.50 19.65 30.40
C LEU A 197 10.38 19.41 31.63
N ASN A 198 10.93 20.45 32.23
CA ASN A 198 11.94 20.36 33.31
C ASN A 198 11.57 21.16 34.54
N GLY A 199 10.30 21.37 34.81
CA GLY A 199 9.84 22.09 36.00
C GLY A 199 10.00 23.62 35.94
N VAL A 200 10.59 24.16 34.87
CA VAL A 200 10.69 25.61 34.63
C VAL A 200 9.65 25.96 33.55
N GLU A 201 8.65 26.73 33.94
CA GLU A 201 7.60 27.14 33.02
C GLU A 201 8.14 28.01 31.89
N ASN A 202 8.00 27.53 30.65
CA ASN A 202 8.45 28.21 29.45
C ASN A 202 7.42 28.08 28.32
N HIS A 203 6.22 28.56 28.61
CA HIS A 203 5.09 28.51 27.67
C HIS A 203 5.45 29.10 26.30
N GLY A 204 6.16 30.20 26.24
CA GLY A 204 6.59 30.84 25.00
C GLY A 204 7.45 29.95 24.10
N ALA A 205 8.26 29.08 24.68
CA ALA A 205 9.11 28.17 23.91
C ALA A 205 8.33 27.10 23.16
N PHE A 206 7.16 26.71 23.64
CA PHE A 206 6.35 25.64 23.09
C PHE A 206 5.23 26.12 22.17
N SER A 207 4.96 27.41 22.08
CA SER A 207 3.82 27.99 21.36
C SER A 207 3.78 27.71 19.86
N GLU A 208 4.83 27.17 19.26
CA GLU A 208 4.91 26.82 17.84
C GLU A 208 5.08 25.33 17.60
N PHE A 209 5.05 24.51 18.64
CA PHE A 209 5.20 23.06 18.54
C PHE A 209 3.86 22.35 18.38
N THR A 210 3.84 21.32 17.52
CA THR A 210 2.67 20.47 17.25
C THR A 210 3.12 19.02 17.02
N TYR A 211 2.15 18.10 17.06
CA TYR A 211 2.29 16.69 16.67
C TYR A 211 3.35 15.92 17.47
N PRO A 212 3.19 15.80 18.80
CA PRO A 212 4.10 15.04 19.64
C PRO A 212 4.06 13.54 19.30
N GLN A 213 5.24 12.93 19.19
CA GLN A 213 5.40 11.49 18.99
C GLN A 213 6.53 10.99 19.89
N PHE A 214 6.29 9.91 20.62
CA PHE A 214 7.30 9.24 21.43
C PHE A 214 7.86 8.02 20.71
N PHE A 215 9.13 7.72 20.95
CA PHE A 215 9.78 6.52 20.44
C PHE A 215 10.96 6.12 21.35
N LEU A 216 11.42 4.88 21.23
CA LEU A 216 12.56 4.32 21.94
C LEU A 216 13.69 4.04 20.97
N ASN A 217 14.94 4.14 21.43
CA ASN A 217 16.09 3.51 20.76
C ASN A 217 16.32 2.07 21.28
N THR A 218 17.33 1.39 20.76
CA THR A 218 17.66 0.02 21.21
C THR A 218 18.20 -0.06 22.63
N GLN A 219 18.65 1.05 23.21
CA GLN A 219 19.13 1.12 24.59
C GLN A 219 17.99 1.36 25.61
N GLY A 220 16.77 1.56 25.11
CA GLY A 220 15.59 1.88 25.93
C GLY A 220 15.51 3.36 26.34
N ASP A 221 16.33 4.22 25.74
CA ASP A 221 16.18 5.66 25.96
C ASP A 221 14.86 6.13 25.31
N LEU A 222 14.10 6.92 26.07
CA LEU A 222 12.85 7.51 25.58
C LEU A 222 13.14 8.86 24.92
N PHE A 223 12.58 9.03 23.73
CA PHE A 223 12.59 10.28 22.99
C PHE A 223 11.17 10.75 22.71
N PHE A 224 11.00 12.04 22.51
CA PHE A 224 9.85 12.55 21.78
C PHE A 224 10.31 13.51 20.68
N SER A 225 9.53 13.59 19.62
CA SER A 225 9.70 14.57 18.55
C SER A 225 8.45 15.41 18.38
N MET A 226 8.62 16.64 17.97
CA MET A 226 7.55 17.58 17.62
C MET A 226 7.95 18.38 16.39
N ARG A 227 6.94 18.79 15.63
CA ARG A 227 7.11 19.73 14.54
C ARG A 227 6.97 21.15 15.03
N LYS A 228 7.94 22.03 14.70
CA LYS A 228 7.90 23.45 15.02
C LYS A 228 7.62 24.28 13.78
N GLY A 229 6.68 25.22 13.87
CA GLY A 229 6.38 26.20 12.85
C GLY A 229 5.14 25.92 12.00
N SER A 230 4.93 26.75 10.97
CA SER A 230 3.77 26.68 10.07
C SER A 230 3.95 25.66 8.93
N SER A 231 2.88 25.42 8.16
CA SER A 231 2.87 24.48 7.05
C SER A 231 4.04 24.66 6.07
N PRO A 232 4.29 25.83 5.50
CA PRO A 232 5.40 26.03 4.55
C PRO A 232 6.69 26.52 5.21
N ASN A 233 6.81 26.46 6.53
CA ASN A 233 7.97 26.98 7.27
C ASN A 233 8.12 26.29 8.62
N GLY A 234 8.69 25.08 8.66
CA GLY A 234 8.83 24.35 9.91
C GLY A 234 9.69 23.09 9.81
N GLY A 235 10.25 22.67 10.92
CA GLY A 235 11.12 21.52 11.01
C GLY A 235 10.83 20.64 12.24
N TYR A 236 11.42 19.45 12.27
CA TYR A 236 11.34 18.54 13.40
C TYR A 236 12.43 18.85 14.42
N HIS A 237 11.98 18.88 15.66
CA HIS A 237 12.81 18.96 16.85
C HIS A 237 12.50 17.76 17.74
N PHE A 238 13.48 17.27 18.46
CA PHE A 238 13.32 16.14 19.36
C PHE A 238 14.18 16.29 20.62
N ALA A 239 13.82 15.57 21.67
CA ALA A 239 14.55 15.56 22.93
C ALA A 239 14.62 14.14 23.49
N LYS A 240 15.66 13.88 24.27
CA LYS A 240 15.91 12.61 24.97
C LYS A 240 15.60 12.78 26.47
N TYR A 241 14.91 11.81 27.03
CA TYR A 241 14.69 11.69 28.45
C TYR A 241 15.88 11.05 29.16
N ASP A 242 16.34 11.65 30.23
CA ASP A 242 17.33 11.06 31.15
C ASP A 242 16.60 10.49 32.37
N ALA A 243 16.50 9.18 32.44
CA ALA A 243 15.84 8.47 33.54
C ALA A 243 16.56 8.64 34.91
N ASN A 244 17.88 8.96 34.95
CA ASN A 244 18.62 9.16 36.18
C ASN A 244 18.22 10.48 36.86
N THR A 245 18.15 11.54 36.06
CA THR A 245 17.83 12.89 36.53
C THR A 245 16.35 13.22 36.44
N SER A 246 15.55 12.40 35.74
CA SER A 246 14.14 12.62 35.44
C SER A 246 13.89 13.93 34.68
N THR A 247 14.78 14.24 33.74
CA THR A 247 14.73 15.48 32.95
C THR A 247 14.86 15.21 31.45
N TRP A 248 14.36 16.14 30.66
CA TRP A 248 14.52 16.11 29.19
C TRP A 248 15.77 16.93 28.80
N SER A 249 16.48 16.47 27.78
CA SER A 249 17.55 17.22 27.14
C SER A 249 17.00 18.51 26.49
N ASN A 250 17.91 19.43 26.16
CA ASN A 250 17.55 20.48 25.22
C ASN A 250 17.10 19.91 23.89
N PHE A 251 16.26 20.66 23.17
CA PHE A 251 15.82 20.25 21.84
C PHE A 251 17.00 20.14 20.86
N ILE A 252 17.12 18.97 20.26
CA ILE A 252 17.96 18.73 19.10
C ILE A 252 17.14 19.13 17.88
N LYS A 253 17.71 19.96 17.02
CA LYS A 253 17.03 20.48 15.83
C LYS A 253 17.52 19.72 14.61
N PHE A 254 16.68 18.89 14.02
CA PHE A 254 17.00 18.31 12.72
C PHE A 254 16.95 19.38 11.62
N ALA A 255 15.87 20.17 11.57
CA ALA A 255 15.75 21.37 10.75
C ALA A 255 15.00 22.47 11.52
N ASP A 256 15.18 23.71 11.12
CA ASP A 256 14.53 24.86 11.77
C ASP A 256 13.78 25.71 10.73
N LYS A 257 13.03 26.70 11.23
CA LYS A 257 12.33 27.67 10.40
C LYS A 257 13.28 28.60 9.64
N ASN A 258 12.70 29.31 8.64
CA ASN A 258 13.31 30.43 7.94
C ASN A 258 14.50 30.04 7.06
N ALA A 259 14.39 28.95 6.33
CA ALA A 259 15.41 28.49 5.39
C ALA A 259 15.86 29.59 4.41
N LYS A 260 14.96 30.48 4.00
CA LYS A 260 15.26 31.64 3.15
C LYS A 260 16.34 32.57 3.76
N ASN A 261 16.41 32.69 5.08
CA ASN A 261 17.41 33.49 5.74
C ASN A 261 18.83 32.89 5.66
N PHE A 262 18.93 31.67 5.17
CA PHE A 262 20.18 30.90 5.03
C PHE A 262 20.53 30.56 3.59
N GLY A 263 19.95 31.29 2.62
CA GLY A 263 20.30 31.16 1.21
C GLY A 263 19.30 30.40 0.35
N GLU A 264 18.29 29.78 0.95
CA GLU A 264 17.24 29.09 0.18
C GLU A 264 16.33 30.08 -0.56
N PRO A 265 15.80 29.73 -1.74
CA PRO A 265 14.92 30.61 -2.52
C PRO A 265 13.60 30.90 -1.81
N TYR A 266 13.11 29.98 -0.96
CA TYR A 266 11.90 30.14 -0.14
C TYR A 266 12.00 29.38 1.16
N ASN A 267 11.13 29.72 2.11
CA ASN A 267 10.94 28.90 3.30
C ASN A 267 10.26 27.59 2.90
N TRP A 268 10.56 26.54 3.60
CA TRP A 268 9.94 25.23 3.44
C TRP A 268 9.67 24.55 4.77
N GLY A 269 8.76 23.60 4.75
CA GLY A 269 8.37 22.82 5.91
C GLY A 269 8.34 21.33 5.62
N MET A 270 8.54 20.55 6.64
CA MET A 270 8.60 19.10 6.62
C MET A 270 7.24 18.51 7.00
N TYR A 271 6.78 17.53 6.23
CA TYR A 271 5.63 16.70 6.56
C TYR A 271 6.01 15.23 6.41
N GLY A 272 6.20 14.59 7.51
CA GLY A 272 6.63 13.21 7.59
C GLY A 272 6.79 12.75 9.04
N ARG A 273 7.81 11.97 9.32
CA ARG A 273 8.01 11.37 10.62
C ARG A 273 9.50 11.23 10.95
N LEU A 274 9.83 11.52 12.21
CA LEU A 274 11.11 11.17 12.83
C LEU A 274 10.86 9.98 13.77
N GLN A 275 11.64 8.92 13.64
CA GLN A 275 11.46 7.69 14.41
C GLN A 275 12.79 6.93 14.53
N PHE A 276 12.81 5.96 15.45
CA PHE A 276 13.88 4.97 15.55
C PHE A 276 13.36 3.64 15.00
N VAL A 277 14.00 3.11 13.98
CA VAL A 277 13.62 1.86 13.30
C VAL A 277 14.82 1.27 12.55
N GLY A 278 14.94 -0.04 12.48
CA GLY A 278 16.09 -0.71 11.85
C GLY A 278 17.43 -0.32 12.48
N GLY A 279 17.47 -0.15 13.81
CA GLY A 279 18.66 0.22 14.56
C GLY A 279 19.16 1.66 14.36
N LYS A 280 18.39 2.52 13.69
CA LYS A 280 18.79 3.90 13.35
C LYS A 280 17.71 4.91 13.75
N ILE A 281 18.14 6.09 14.17
CA ILE A 281 17.25 7.25 14.21
C ILE A 281 17.19 7.83 12.79
N GLY A 282 16.01 7.99 12.25
CA GLY A 282 15.83 8.46 10.90
C GLY A 282 14.68 9.45 10.77
N ILE A 283 14.66 10.15 9.66
CA ILE A 283 13.61 11.08 9.28
C ILE A 283 13.32 10.95 7.80
N GLY A 284 12.04 10.81 7.48
CA GLY A 284 11.54 10.90 6.12
C GLY A 284 10.41 11.91 6.04
N PHE A 285 10.33 12.65 4.96
CA PHE A 285 9.29 13.66 4.77
C PHE A 285 9.05 14.02 3.31
N GLN A 286 7.89 14.62 3.03
CA GLN A 286 7.61 15.43 1.85
C GLN A 286 7.80 16.91 2.21
N LYS A 287 8.34 17.70 1.28
CA LYS A 287 8.59 19.12 1.47
C LYS A 287 7.37 19.94 1.04
N ARG A 288 7.02 20.96 1.83
CA ARG A 288 6.13 22.06 1.42
C ARG A 288 6.88 23.38 1.45
N SER A 289 6.88 24.12 0.34
CA SER A 289 7.48 25.46 0.30
C SER A 289 6.45 26.55 0.48
N SER A 290 6.90 27.77 0.67
CA SER A 290 6.06 28.97 0.68
C SER A 290 5.68 29.46 -0.73
N ASN A 291 6.19 28.81 -1.79
CA ASN A 291 5.80 29.12 -3.17
C ASN A 291 4.52 28.37 -3.55
N THR A 292 3.38 29.04 -3.49
CA THR A 292 2.07 28.43 -3.79
C THR A 292 1.65 28.54 -5.26
N ASN A 293 2.43 29.28 -6.09
CA ASN A 293 2.11 29.50 -7.50
C ASN A 293 2.55 28.36 -8.41
N ASP A 294 3.38 27.48 -7.91
CA ASP A 294 3.91 26.33 -8.61
C ASP A 294 3.72 25.08 -7.74
N ARG A 295 2.89 24.15 -8.19
CA ARG A 295 2.54 22.94 -7.45
C ARG A 295 3.77 22.08 -7.20
N TYR A 296 4.63 21.95 -8.18
CA TYR A 296 5.86 21.17 -8.08
C TYR A 296 6.81 21.75 -7.02
N LEU A 297 7.01 23.06 -7.00
CA LEU A 297 7.86 23.73 -6.01
C LEU A 297 7.15 23.83 -4.63
N TYR A 298 5.83 23.88 -4.63
CA TYR A 298 5.04 23.97 -3.38
C TYR A 298 5.10 22.68 -2.58
N GLN A 299 4.93 21.52 -3.22
CA GLN A 299 4.86 20.24 -2.54
C GLN A 299 5.51 19.16 -3.38
N ASN A 300 6.77 18.84 -3.09
CA ASN A 300 7.61 18.00 -3.94
C ASN A 300 8.50 17.06 -3.10
N GLY A 301 8.91 15.97 -3.74
CA GLY A 301 10.00 15.09 -3.38
C GLY A 301 9.75 14.14 -2.21
N PHE A 302 10.47 13.04 -2.23
CA PHE A 302 10.75 12.18 -1.10
C PHE A 302 12.12 12.52 -0.54
N TYR A 303 12.18 12.82 0.73
CA TYR A 303 13.39 13.20 1.45
C TYR A 303 13.63 12.20 2.57
N PHE A 304 14.88 11.75 2.74
CA PHE A 304 15.24 10.78 3.75
C PHE A 304 16.65 10.99 4.25
N ALA A 305 16.83 10.90 5.56
CA ALA A 305 18.12 10.90 6.24
C ALA A 305 18.08 10.01 7.47
N TYR A 306 19.25 9.54 7.89
CA TYR A 306 19.42 8.76 9.10
C TYR A 306 20.68 9.15 9.85
N SER A 307 20.76 8.76 11.13
CA SER A 307 21.98 8.86 11.94
C SER A 307 22.32 7.50 12.53
N ASP A 308 23.61 7.15 12.51
CA ASP A 308 24.15 6.00 13.21
C ASP A 308 24.36 6.29 14.71
N ASP A 309 24.38 7.56 15.09
CA ASP A 309 24.35 7.97 16.51
C ASP A 309 22.92 7.80 17.04
N GLN A 310 22.74 6.84 17.95
CA GLN A 310 21.44 6.53 18.53
C GLN A 310 20.79 7.67 19.32
N SER A 311 21.55 8.71 19.66
CA SER A 311 21.03 9.94 20.25
C SER A 311 20.52 10.94 19.20
N GLY A 312 20.91 10.78 17.93
CA GLY A 312 20.61 11.71 16.85
C GLY A 312 21.23 13.11 16.99
N GLN A 313 22.17 13.29 17.92
CA GLN A 313 22.85 14.59 18.09
C GLN A 313 23.83 14.85 16.96
N THR A 314 24.46 13.81 16.46
CA THR A 314 25.50 13.84 15.43
C THR A 314 25.29 12.77 14.37
N GLY A 315 26.25 12.63 13.44
CA GLY A 315 26.32 11.47 12.54
C GLY A 315 25.21 11.39 11.50
N TRP A 316 24.53 12.49 11.18
CA TRP A 316 23.48 12.52 10.16
C TRP A 316 24.05 12.32 8.76
N LYS A 317 23.43 11.46 8.00
CA LYS A 317 23.81 11.05 6.65
C LYS A 317 22.59 11.02 5.72
N ASN A 318 22.84 11.30 4.44
CA ASN A 318 21.86 11.00 3.39
C ASN A 318 21.83 9.49 3.07
N TYR A 319 21.00 9.06 2.15
CA TYR A 319 20.86 7.65 1.78
C TYR A 319 22.12 7.05 1.12
N GLN A 320 23.00 7.89 0.59
CA GLN A 320 24.29 7.49 -0.01
C GLN A 320 25.41 7.37 1.05
N GLY A 321 25.11 7.68 2.31
CA GLY A 321 26.07 7.64 3.41
C GLY A 321 26.90 8.91 3.55
N GLU A 322 26.63 9.96 2.79
CA GLU A 322 27.31 11.24 2.87
C GLU A 322 26.83 12.04 4.09
N SER A 323 27.78 12.52 4.88
CA SER A 323 27.49 13.28 6.09
C SER A 323 27.11 14.72 5.81
N PHE A 324 26.16 15.23 6.59
CA PHE A 324 25.80 16.65 6.58
C PHE A 324 25.60 17.18 8.02
N THR A 325 25.54 18.49 8.16
CA THR A 325 25.36 19.14 9.45
C THR A 325 23.89 19.51 9.71
N THR A 326 23.46 19.37 10.97
CA THR A 326 22.17 19.87 11.45
C THR A 326 22.35 21.19 12.21
N PRO A 327 21.34 22.07 12.21
CA PRO A 327 20.05 21.96 11.54
C PRO A 327 20.17 21.97 10.00
N LEU A 328 19.47 21.05 9.33
CA LEU A 328 19.43 21.00 7.87
C LEU A 328 18.82 22.29 7.30
N ARG A 329 19.49 22.89 6.32
CA ARG A 329 19.04 24.10 5.64
C ARG A 329 18.59 23.82 4.22
N ASP A 330 19.42 23.12 3.49
CA ASP A 330 19.20 22.69 2.12
C ASP A 330 18.66 21.25 2.11
N ALA A 331 17.38 21.11 1.80
CA ALA A 331 16.73 19.79 1.79
C ALA A 331 17.22 18.91 0.62
N ASP A 332 17.73 19.51 -0.45
CA ASP A 332 18.13 18.75 -1.65
C ASP A 332 19.32 17.83 -1.40
N LYS A 333 20.09 18.08 -0.34
CA LYS A 333 21.15 17.16 0.15
C LYS A 333 20.65 15.76 0.54
N ILE A 334 19.39 15.64 0.88
CA ILE A 334 18.76 14.39 1.32
C ILE A 334 17.56 14.01 0.46
N LEU A 335 17.49 14.55 -0.74
CA LEU A 335 16.46 14.20 -1.73
C LEU A 335 16.71 12.77 -2.23
N VAL A 336 15.69 11.93 -2.15
CA VAL A 336 15.70 10.55 -2.65
C VAL A 336 15.09 10.49 -4.04
N TYR A 337 13.93 11.12 -4.23
CA TYR A 337 13.17 11.04 -5.45
C TYR A 337 12.28 12.26 -5.69
N GLU A 338 12.20 12.72 -6.94
CA GLU A 338 11.27 13.74 -7.40
C GLU A 338 10.14 13.13 -8.24
N PRO A 339 8.88 13.51 -8.02
CA PRO A 339 7.75 12.87 -8.71
C PRO A 339 7.60 13.24 -10.19
N GLY A 340 8.32 14.23 -10.68
CA GLY A 340 8.10 14.83 -12.01
C GLY A 340 8.19 13.87 -13.19
N ASP A 341 8.91 12.77 -13.05
CA ASP A 341 9.11 11.78 -14.10
C ASP A 341 8.08 10.63 -14.08
N LEU A 342 7.24 10.57 -13.05
CA LEU A 342 6.30 9.46 -12.85
C LEU A 342 5.00 9.60 -13.63
N VAL A 343 4.61 10.80 -13.97
CA VAL A 343 3.41 11.09 -14.73
C VAL A 343 3.78 11.94 -15.93
N THR A 344 3.24 11.55 -17.09
CA THR A 344 3.46 12.30 -18.33
C THR A 344 2.64 13.59 -18.28
N THR A 345 3.31 14.71 -18.05
CA THR A 345 2.70 16.03 -18.06
C THR A 345 3.50 16.96 -18.95
N THR A 346 2.82 17.89 -19.62
CA THR A 346 3.45 18.97 -20.37
C THR A 346 3.79 20.17 -19.48
N LYS A 347 3.17 20.25 -18.30
CA LYS A 347 3.32 21.33 -17.33
C LYS A 347 3.85 20.80 -16.00
N LYS A 348 5.17 20.72 -15.87
CA LYS A 348 5.82 20.25 -14.64
C LYS A 348 5.26 20.88 -13.36
N ASN A 349 4.86 22.14 -13.40
CA ASN A 349 4.27 22.86 -12.26
C ASN A 349 2.88 22.35 -11.83
N GLN A 350 2.29 21.39 -12.51
CA GLN A 350 1.03 20.74 -12.14
C GLN A 350 1.22 19.40 -11.46
N VAL A 351 2.45 18.92 -11.31
CA VAL A 351 2.79 17.64 -10.66
C VAL A 351 3.26 17.89 -9.24
N TYR A 352 2.69 17.19 -8.26
CA TYR A 352 3.03 17.36 -6.85
C TYR A 352 2.65 16.15 -5.99
N MET A 353 3.24 16.10 -4.79
CA MET A 353 2.90 15.10 -3.76
C MET A 353 1.58 15.44 -3.06
N VAL A 354 0.69 14.48 -2.90
CA VAL A 354 -0.63 14.68 -2.28
C VAL A 354 -0.85 13.91 -0.97
N GLY A 355 0.22 13.61 -0.26
CA GLY A 355 0.14 12.91 1.02
C GLY A 355 0.37 11.41 0.90
N SER A 356 -0.17 10.65 1.85
CA SER A 356 0.13 9.21 2.03
C SER A 356 1.62 8.93 2.18
N PHE A 357 2.39 9.90 2.69
CA PHE A 357 3.82 9.77 2.89
C PHE A 357 4.11 9.01 4.18
N ASP A 358 4.90 7.96 4.09
CA ASP A 358 5.53 7.30 5.22
C ASP A 358 6.83 6.59 4.80
N TRP A 359 7.60 6.14 5.78
CA TRP A 359 8.85 5.44 5.55
C TRP A 359 9.15 4.47 6.69
N THR A 360 9.98 3.45 6.39
CA THR A 360 10.48 2.49 7.39
C THR A 360 11.83 1.93 6.96
N ILE A 361 12.52 1.26 7.89
CA ILE A 361 13.74 0.49 7.65
C ILE A 361 13.53 -0.91 8.23
N THR A 362 13.91 -1.97 7.52
CA THR A 362 13.92 -3.34 8.04
C THR A 362 15.09 -3.57 8.99
N ASP A 363 15.06 -4.63 9.77
CA ASP A 363 16.17 -4.99 10.65
C ASP A 363 17.45 -5.27 9.86
N ARG A 364 17.33 -5.73 8.60
CA ARG A 364 18.45 -5.90 7.66
C ARG A 364 19.00 -4.57 7.12
N GLY A 365 18.23 -3.50 7.15
CA GLY A 365 18.61 -2.17 6.70
C GLY A 365 18.01 -1.74 5.35
N ASP A 366 17.04 -2.47 4.81
CA ASP A 366 16.31 -2.04 3.62
C ASP A 366 15.48 -0.81 3.94
N VAL A 367 15.50 0.19 3.08
CA VAL A 367 14.76 1.44 3.26
C VAL A 367 13.56 1.49 2.34
N HIS A 368 12.40 1.84 2.88
CA HIS A 368 11.16 1.93 2.14
C HIS A 368 10.48 3.27 2.38
N ILE A 369 10.04 3.92 1.32
CA ILE A 369 9.34 5.21 1.35
C ILE A 369 8.13 5.12 0.42
N ILE A 370 6.96 5.51 0.92
CA ILE A 370 5.71 5.55 0.14
C ILE A 370 5.17 6.96 0.05
N GLY A 371 4.35 7.19 -0.95
CA GLY A 371 3.63 8.44 -1.12
C GLY A 371 2.67 8.39 -2.30
N ARG A 372 2.04 9.52 -2.57
CA ARG A 372 1.10 9.65 -3.67
C ARG A 372 1.38 10.92 -4.46
N VAL A 373 1.46 10.77 -5.77
CA VAL A 373 1.73 11.85 -6.74
C VAL A 373 0.46 12.16 -7.52
N ARG A 374 0.19 13.43 -7.75
CA ARG A 374 -0.91 13.90 -8.56
C ARG A 374 -0.40 14.79 -9.69
N ASP A 375 -0.92 14.59 -10.87
CA ASP A 375 -0.84 15.47 -12.02
C ASP A 375 -2.21 16.15 -12.22
N ASP A 376 -2.29 17.45 -11.96
CA ASP A 376 -3.53 18.22 -12.11
C ASP A 376 -3.87 18.50 -13.59
N GLU A 377 -2.87 18.50 -14.48
CA GLU A 377 -3.10 18.72 -15.91
C GLU A 377 -3.88 17.56 -16.54
N ASN A 378 -3.49 16.33 -16.22
CA ASN A 378 -4.09 15.14 -16.80
C ASN A 378 -5.08 14.44 -15.84
N ASN A 379 -5.32 15.01 -14.64
CA ASN A 379 -6.16 14.42 -13.59
C ASN A 379 -5.74 12.99 -13.19
N ILE A 380 -4.44 12.72 -13.17
CA ILE A 380 -3.88 11.41 -12.83
C ILE A 380 -3.36 11.42 -11.40
N THR A 381 -3.63 10.37 -10.65
CA THR A 381 -3.02 10.15 -9.34
C THR A 381 -2.38 8.76 -9.31
N LYS A 382 -1.13 8.68 -8.87
CA LYS A 382 -0.37 7.43 -8.73
C LYS A 382 0.09 7.25 -7.28
N ASN A 383 -0.05 6.03 -6.78
CA ASN A 383 0.65 5.60 -5.58
C ASN A 383 2.08 5.25 -5.95
N VAL A 384 3.02 5.57 -5.08
CA VAL A 384 4.46 5.41 -5.35
C VAL A 384 5.11 4.72 -4.18
N HIS A 385 5.92 3.72 -4.47
CA HIS A 385 6.82 3.08 -3.53
C HIS A 385 8.24 3.17 -4.03
N THR A 386 9.08 3.82 -3.26
CA THR A 386 10.53 3.94 -3.50
C THR A 386 11.25 3.15 -2.43
N PHE A 387 12.12 2.23 -2.82
CA PHE A 387 12.80 1.32 -1.89
C PHE A 387 14.25 1.05 -2.31
N LYS A 388 15.06 0.69 -1.33
CA LYS A 388 16.47 0.37 -1.49
C LYS A 388 16.82 -0.81 -0.61
N LYS A 389 17.42 -1.86 -1.19
CA LYS A 389 17.98 -2.98 -0.41
C LYS A 389 19.17 -2.50 0.44
N ALA A 390 19.42 -3.19 1.53
CA ALA A 390 20.64 -3.01 2.30
C ALA A 390 21.85 -3.26 1.40
N GLY A 391 22.80 -2.32 1.41
CA GLY A 391 24.01 -2.39 0.56
C GLY A 391 23.85 -1.78 -0.84
N ASP A 392 22.64 -1.58 -1.36
CA ASP A 392 22.45 -0.86 -2.63
C ASP A 392 22.81 0.62 -2.49
N THR A 393 23.28 1.21 -3.59
CA THR A 393 23.60 2.65 -3.65
C THR A 393 22.42 3.51 -4.07
N GLU A 394 21.47 2.94 -4.81
CA GLU A 394 20.36 3.68 -5.42
C GLU A 394 19.00 3.10 -5.00
N PHE A 395 17.99 3.94 -5.08
CA PHE A 395 16.59 3.54 -4.87
C PHE A 395 15.96 3.05 -6.17
N THR A 396 15.13 2.03 -6.05
CA THR A 396 14.18 1.62 -7.10
C THR A 396 12.82 2.25 -6.79
N THR A 397 12.14 2.79 -7.80
CA THR A 397 10.82 3.38 -7.66
C THR A 397 9.80 2.65 -8.51
N SER A 398 8.68 2.26 -7.90
CA SER A 398 7.55 1.63 -8.56
C SER A 398 6.30 2.51 -8.46
N THR A 399 5.55 2.58 -9.55
CA THR A 399 4.19 3.13 -9.59
C THR A 399 3.12 2.06 -9.57
N ASP A 400 3.54 0.81 -9.64
CA ASP A 400 2.70 -0.37 -9.44
C ASP A 400 2.69 -0.72 -7.93
N PHE A 401 2.13 0.20 -7.17
CA PHE A 401 1.99 0.11 -5.74
C PHE A 401 0.52 0.22 -5.35
N ILE A 402 0.05 -0.74 -4.59
CA ILE A 402 -1.35 -0.84 -4.15
C ILE A 402 -1.86 0.37 -3.39
N GLY A 403 -0.95 1.15 -2.82
CA GLY A 403 -1.25 2.35 -2.02
C GLY A 403 -1.43 2.06 -0.55
N GLY A 404 -1.12 3.05 0.27
CA GLY A 404 -1.25 3.03 1.73
C GLY A 404 -0.85 4.33 2.37
N ASN A 405 -1.13 4.45 3.66
CA ASN A 405 -0.84 5.65 4.43
C ASN A 405 0.30 5.46 5.43
N ARG A 406 0.63 4.21 5.77
CA ARG A 406 1.70 3.87 6.70
C ARG A 406 2.34 2.55 6.36
N LEU A 407 3.65 2.50 6.62
CA LEU A 407 4.48 1.30 6.58
C LEU A 407 4.87 0.90 8.00
N PHE A 408 4.88 -0.40 8.25
CA PHE A 408 5.38 -0.98 9.49
C PHE A 408 6.41 -2.05 9.18
N THR A 409 7.31 -2.30 10.12
CA THR A 409 8.35 -3.32 10.00
C THR A 409 8.24 -4.31 11.15
N SER A 410 8.43 -5.58 10.85
CA SER A 410 8.68 -6.63 11.83
C SER A 410 9.75 -7.57 11.26
N GLY A 411 10.93 -7.58 11.86
CA GLY A 411 12.08 -8.28 11.29
C GLY A 411 12.49 -7.69 9.93
N ASN A 412 12.67 -8.56 8.97
CA ASN A 412 13.02 -8.20 7.60
C ASN A 412 11.81 -7.99 6.67
N ASN A 413 10.61 -8.05 7.20
CA ASN A 413 9.38 -7.86 6.46
C ASN A 413 8.78 -6.48 6.69
N ILE A 414 8.11 -5.95 5.66
CA ILE A 414 7.32 -4.72 5.73
C ILE A 414 5.83 -5.04 5.59
N TYR A 415 5.02 -4.25 6.27
CA TYR A 415 3.58 -4.46 6.35
C TYR A 415 2.81 -3.19 6.01
N MET A 416 1.73 -3.38 5.27
CA MET A 416 0.67 -2.42 5.06
C MET A 416 -0.54 -2.85 5.88
N ILE A 417 -0.97 -1.99 6.80
CA ILE A 417 -2.07 -2.28 7.72
C ILE A 417 -3.15 -1.24 7.50
N ARG A 418 -4.35 -1.69 7.14
CA ARG A 418 -5.49 -0.82 6.86
C ARG A 418 -6.82 -1.45 7.27
N LEU A 419 -7.86 -0.66 7.21
CA LEU A 419 -9.24 -1.13 7.26
C LEU A 419 -9.77 -1.23 5.82
N ASN A 420 -10.17 -2.44 5.41
CA ASN A 420 -10.89 -2.69 4.18
C ASN A 420 -12.38 -2.92 4.53
N SER A 421 -13.27 -2.05 4.02
CA SER A 421 -14.70 -2.09 4.39
C SER A 421 -14.92 -2.14 5.91
N GLY A 422 -14.11 -1.41 6.67
CA GLY A 422 -14.16 -1.36 8.13
C GLY A 422 -13.53 -2.55 8.86
N ARG A 423 -12.91 -3.49 8.17
CA ARG A 423 -12.26 -4.67 8.76
C ARG A 423 -10.76 -4.66 8.53
N ILE A 424 -10.02 -5.30 9.42
CA ILE A 424 -8.57 -5.34 9.35
C ILE A 424 -8.13 -6.10 8.11
N TYR A 425 -7.22 -5.50 7.39
CA TYR A 425 -6.60 -6.04 6.20
C TYR A 425 -5.09 -5.77 6.27
N ILE A 426 -4.28 -6.82 6.15
CA ILE A 426 -2.82 -6.73 6.26
C ILE A 426 -2.19 -7.33 5.02
N GLU A 427 -1.29 -6.57 4.42
CA GLU A 427 -0.42 -7.01 3.34
C GLU A 427 1.02 -6.98 3.82
N GLN A 428 1.81 -7.92 3.34
CA GLN A 428 3.22 -8.09 3.65
C GLN A 428 4.05 -8.08 2.36
N SER A 429 5.23 -7.51 2.41
CA SER A 429 6.27 -7.69 1.41
C SER A 429 7.60 -7.98 2.10
N LEU A 430 8.47 -8.73 1.45
CA LEU A 430 9.86 -8.86 1.89
C LEU A 430 10.55 -7.49 1.78
N GLY A 431 11.41 -7.17 2.73
CA GLY A 431 12.18 -5.94 2.69
C GLY A 431 13.05 -5.85 1.44
N GLY A 432 13.21 -4.62 0.91
CA GLY A 432 13.91 -4.37 -0.34
C GLY A 432 13.12 -4.69 -1.60
N THR A 433 11.81 -4.94 -1.49
CA THR A 433 10.94 -5.30 -2.63
C THR A 433 9.62 -4.52 -2.62
N ASN A 434 8.84 -4.61 -3.71
CA ASN A 434 7.50 -4.03 -3.84
C ASN A 434 6.40 -5.10 -3.95
N ASN A 435 6.66 -6.32 -3.46
CA ASN A 435 5.83 -7.48 -3.70
C ASN A 435 4.86 -7.71 -2.53
N PHE A 436 3.88 -6.81 -2.40
CA PHE A 436 2.87 -6.89 -1.34
C PHE A 436 1.86 -7.98 -1.63
N ARG A 437 1.64 -8.85 -0.66
CA ARG A 437 0.62 -9.90 -0.69
C ARG A 437 -0.24 -9.84 0.56
N LYS A 438 -1.51 -10.20 0.42
CA LYS A 438 -2.42 -10.35 1.54
C LYS A 438 -1.94 -11.49 2.46
N VAL A 439 -1.76 -11.19 3.75
CA VAL A 439 -1.40 -12.17 4.77
C VAL A 439 -2.47 -12.32 5.85
N TYR A 440 -3.40 -11.35 5.94
CA TYR A 440 -4.52 -11.42 6.86
C TYR A 440 -5.68 -10.56 6.39
N GLU A 441 -6.90 -11.06 6.53
CA GLU A 441 -8.14 -10.31 6.35
C GLU A 441 -9.21 -10.80 7.33
N ALA A 442 -9.81 -9.87 8.08
CA ALA A 442 -10.95 -10.18 8.92
C ALA A 442 -12.23 -10.18 8.07
N THR A 443 -12.78 -11.38 7.80
CA THR A 443 -13.98 -11.56 6.95
C THR A 443 -15.30 -11.40 7.70
N SER A 444 -15.26 -11.42 9.03
CA SER A 444 -16.43 -11.32 9.93
C SER A 444 -16.14 -10.43 11.14
N GLY A 445 -17.10 -10.24 11.99
CA GLY A 445 -16.97 -9.45 13.22
C GLY A 445 -17.31 -7.98 13.02
N LYS A 446 -16.82 -7.13 13.92
CA LYS A 446 -17.11 -5.70 13.96
C LYS A 446 -16.52 -4.95 12.78
N GLN A 447 -17.15 -3.83 12.45
CA GLN A 447 -16.60 -2.86 11.52
C GLN A 447 -16.11 -1.62 12.26
N PHE A 448 -14.97 -1.09 11.84
CA PHE A 448 -14.31 0.05 12.45
C PHE A 448 -14.29 1.23 11.48
N SER A 449 -14.48 2.43 11.99
CA SER A 449 -14.45 3.66 11.19
C SER A 449 -13.02 4.14 10.94
N HIS A 450 -12.14 3.98 11.92
CA HIS A 450 -10.73 4.33 11.86
C HIS A 450 -9.96 3.69 13.02
N GLY A 451 -8.63 3.76 12.96
CA GLY A 451 -7.77 3.22 14.01
C GLY A 451 -6.31 3.68 13.89
N ARG A 452 -5.55 3.33 14.91
CA ARG A 452 -4.08 3.53 14.99
C ARG A 452 -3.41 2.18 15.17
N ALA A 453 -2.58 1.83 14.22
CA ALA A 453 -1.72 0.66 14.30
C ALA A 453 -0.40 1.04 15.01
N TYR A 454 0.06 0.17 15.87
CA TYR A 454 1.35 0.24 16.55
C TYR A 454 1.98 -1.15 16.51
N VAL A 455 3.21 -1.24 16.00
CA VAL A 455 3.94 -2.52 15.91
C VAL A 455 5.10 -2.48 16.87
N SER A 456 5.20 -3.50 17.70
CA SER A 456 6.26 -3.67 18.68
C SER A 456 6.51 -5.16 18.93
N ASN A 457 7.77 -5.57 18.90
CA ASN A 457 8.21 -6.96 19.15
C ASN A 457 7.40 -8.01 18.36
N GLY A 458 7.25 -7.79 17.05
CA GLY A 458 6.54 -8.71 16.16
C GLY A 458 5.02 -8.71 16.30
N LYS A 459 4.46 -7.87 17.15
CA LYS A 459 3.01 -7.79 17.35
C LYS A 459 2.44 -6.48 16.88
N LEU A 460 1.32 -6.55 16.19
CA LEU A 460 0.45 -5.43 15.87
C LEU A 460 -0.55 -5.23 17.00
N TYR A 461 -0.56 -4.04 17.55
CA TYR A 461 -1.56 -3.52 18.46
C TYR A 461 -2.42 -2.53 17.67
N TYR A 462 -3.60 -2.97 17.18
CA TYR A 462 -4.46 -2.12 16.39
C TYR A 462 -5.58 -1.55 17.25
N TYR A 463 -5.48 -0.28 17.56
CA TYR A 463 -6.39 0.48 18.41
C TYR A 463 -7.41 1.19 17.53
N MET A 464 -8.69 0.80 17.63
CA MET A 464 -9.72 1.13 16.64
C MET A 464 -11.02 1.61 17.29
N MET A 465 -11.69 2.52 16.58
CA MET A 465 -13.04 2.99 16.92
C MET A 465 -14.09 2.25 16.09
N GLU A 466 -15.04 1.62 16.77
CA GLU A 466 -16.14 0.91 16.11
C GLU A 466 -17.01 1.86 15.30
N GLN A 467 -17.46 1.41 14.15
CA GLN A 467 -18.42 2.13 13.32
C GLN A 467 -19.78 2.16 14.03
N SER A 468 -20.17 3.33 14.48
CA SER A 468 -21.39 3.57 15.26
C SER A 468 -21.92 4.97 14.98
N THR A 469 -22.97 5.37 15.66
CA THR A 469 -23.58 6.72 15.57
C THR A 469 -23.31 7.53 16.83
N GLY A 470 -23.41 8.87 16.72
CA GLY A 470 -23.23 9.78 17.86
C GLY A 470 -21.77 10.13 18.15
N ASP A 471 -21.58 10.89 19.22
CA ASP A 471 -20.30 11.44 19.69
C ASP A 471 -19.63 10.61 20.80
N GLN A 472 -20.24 9.48 21.16
CA GLN A 472 -19.68 8.47 22.06
C GLN A 472 -19.62 7.15 21.31
N ARG A 473 -18.41 6.60 21.12
CA ARG A 473 -18.24 5.36 20.37
C ARG A 473 -17.31 4.37 21.06
N PRO A 474 -17.53 3.07 20.87
CA PRO A 474 -16.65 2.05 21.44
C PRO A 474 -15.25 2.09 20.82
N LEU A 475 -14.24 1.87 21.67
CA LEU A 475 -12.85 1.62 21.28
C LEU A 475 -12.47 0.18 21.59
N TYR A 476 -11.72 -0.40 20.67
CA TYR A 476 -11.18 -1.76 20.76
C TYR A 476 -9.68 -1.78 20.49
N LEU A 477 -9.02 -2.70 21.14
CA LEU A 477 -7.67 -3.10 20.83
C LEU A 477 -7.69 -4.51 20.25
N HIS A 478 -7.16 -4.70 19.04
CA HIS A 478 -6.82 -6.01 18.51
C HIS A 478 -5.34 -6.26 18.63
N ILE A 479 -4.97 -7.45 19.08
CA ILE A 479 -3.59 -7.92 19.14
C ILE A 479 -3.45 -9.02 18.09
N ILE A 480 -2.49 -8.82 17.17
CA ILE A 480 -2.22 -9.72 16.04
C ILE A 480 -0.73 -9.99 16.03
N ASP A 481 -0.34 -11.25 16.04
CA ASP A 481 1.05 -11.65 15.88
C ASP A 481 1.42 -11.59 14.41
N LEU A 482 2.38 -10.74 14.06
CA LEU A 482 2.96 -10.63 12.71
C LEU A 482 4.16 -11.58 12.55
N GLY A 483 4.67 -12.11 13.67
CA GLY A 483 5.95 -12.78 13.74
C GLY A 483 7.15 -11.85 13.57
N ILE A 484 8.32 -12.35 13.91
CA ILE A 484 9.60 -11.70 13.59
C ILE A 484 10.39 -12.72 12.79
N ASP A 485 10.62 -12.42 11.53
CA ASP A 485 11.47 -13.23 10.67
C ASP A 485 12.74 -12.44 10.35
N ASN A 486 13.82 -12.82 11.05
CA ASN A 486 15.18 -12.31 10.86
C ASN A 486 16.08 -13.39 10.25
N SER A 487 15.49 -14.39 9.61
CA SER A 487 16.24 -15.44 8.94
C SER A 487 17.16 -14.84 7.87
N PRO A 488 18.47 -15.13 7.89
CA PRO A 488 19.39 -14.62 6.89
C PRO A 488 19.16 -15.23 5.51
N PHE A 489 18.42 -16.33 5.44
CA PHE A 489 18.08 -17.05 4.22
C PHE A 489 16.56 -17.21 4.12
N GLN A 490 15.95 -16.56 3.13
CA GLN A 490 14.50 -16.48 2.95
C GLN A 490 14.09 -16.70 1.50
N VAL A 491 12.86 -17.19 1.30
CA VAL A 491 12.18 -17.26 0.00
C VAL A 491 10.69 -16.96 0.18
N SER A 492 10.11 -16.24 -0.76
CA SER A 492 8.69 -15.93 -0.78
C SER A 492 8.12 -16.09 -2.18
N LEU A 493 6.94 -16.69 -2.30
CA LEU A 493 6.16 -16.66 -3.54
C LEU A 493 5.63 -15.24 -3.77
N ILE A 494 5.71 -14.77 -5.01
CA ILE A 494 5.22 -13.46 -5.45
C ILE A 494 3.90 -13.64 -6.21
N SER A 495 3.86 -14.56 -7.14
CA SER A 495 2.70 -14.98 -7.92
C SER A 495 2.62 -16.51 -7.92
N PRO A 496 1.41 -17.07 -7.91
CA PRO A 496 0.11 -16.46 -7.65
C PRO A 496 -0.07 -16.04 -6.18
N VAL A 497 -1.16 -15.30 -5.90
CA VAL A 497 -1.55 -14.94 -4.53
C VAL A 497 -2.45 -16.02 -3.94
N ASN A 498 -2.38 -16.22 -2.62
CA ASN A 498 -3.23 -17.21 -1.94
C ASN A 498 -4.73 -16.93 -2.16
N ASP A 499 -5.52 -17.98 -2.39
CA ASP A 499 -6.96 -17.95 -2.64
C ASP A 499 -7.37 -17.27 -3.98
N GLU A 500 -6.44 -17.07 -4.90
CA GLU A 500 -6.76 -16.68 -6.27
C GLU A 500 -7.31 -17.85 -7.08
N SER A 501 -8.06 -17.50 -8.13
CA SER A 501 -8.67 -18.49 -9.03
C SER A 501 -8.12 -18.36 -10.44
N TYR A 502 -7.80 -19.50 -11.07
CA TYR A 502 -7.23 -19.58 -12.42
C TYR A 502 -8.01 -20.55 -13.27
N GLU A 503 -7.99 -20.33 -14.57
CA GLU A 503 -8.72 -21.18 -15.51
C GLU A 503 -7.84 -22.34 -16.00
N VAL A 504 -8.44 -23.53 -16.12
CA VAL A 504 -7.81 -24.70 -16.72
C VAL A 504 -7.34 -24.38 -18.15
N ASP A 505 -6.24 -24.98 -18.59
CA ASP A 505 -5.66 -24.81 -19.92
C ASP A 505 -5.16 -23.37 -20.23
N LYS A 506 -5.05 -22.50 -19.20
CA LYS A 506 -4.45 -21.16 -19.32
C LYS A 506 -3.10 -21.12 -18.57
N PRO A 507 -2.07 -20.47 -19.14
CA PRO A 507 -0.78 -20.37 -18.49
C PRO A 507 -0.87 -19.49 -17.22
N LEU A 508 -0.28 -19.99 -16.15
CA LEU A 508 -0.13 -19.33 -14.86
C LEU A 508 1.36 -19.04 -14.64
N GLU A 509 1.71 -17.79 -14.47
CA GLU A 509 3.06 -17.42 -14.03
C GLU A 509 3.22 -17.65 -12.54
N ILE A 510 4.22 -18.44 -12.16
CA ILE A 510 4.61 -18.66 -10.78
C ILE A 510 5.96 -18.02 -10.58
N SER A 511 6.05 -17.07 -9.64
CA SER A 511 7.27 -16.34 -9.37
C SER A 511 7.59 -16.29 -7.89
N ALA A 512 8.89 -16.25 -7.58
CA ALA A 512 9.39 -16.17 -6.21
C ALA A 512 10.55 -15.19 -6.11
N GLU A 513 10.75 -14.66 -4.91
CA GLU A 513 11.94 -13.92 -4.53
C GLU A 513 12.67 -14.64 -3.42
N ALA A 514 13.98 -14.77 -3.54
CA ALA A 514 14.83 -15.40 -2.56
C ALA A 514 16.00 -14.49 -2.19
N PHE A 515 16.43 -14.60 -0.94
CA PHE A 515 17.46 -13.76 -0.36
C PHE A 515 18.33 -14.57 0.61
N ASN A 516 19.66 -14.38 0.56
CA ASN A 516 20.59 -14.96 1.51
C ASN A 516 21.66 -13.93 1.89
N ASP A 517 21.70 -13.51 3.17
CA ASP A 517 22.68 -12.56 3.71
C ASP A 517 24.12 -13.14 3.75
N ASN A 518 24.24 -14.47 3.78
CA ASN A 518 25.50 -15.16 4.01
C ASN A 518 26.06 -15.83 2.75
N GLY A 519 25.42 -15.66 1.59
CA GLY A 519 25.84 -16.33 0.35
C GLY A 519 24.96 -15.96 -0.85
N SER A 520 25.13 -16.67 -1.95
CA SER A 520 24.34 -16.52 -3.15
C SER A 520 23.23 -17.57 -3.23
N ILE A 521 22.14 -17.24 -3.93
CA ILE A 521 21.11 -18.22 -4.28
C ILE A 521 21.56 -18.96 -5.53
N SER A 522 21.61 -20.28 -5.46
CA SER A 522 21.98 -21.14 -6.59
C SER A 522 20.80 -21.45 -7.50
N LYS A 523 19.62 -21.67 -6.92
CA LYS A 523 18.35 -21.92 -7.63
C LYS A 523 17.14 -21.76 -6.73
N VAL A 524 15.97 -21.65 -7.36
CA VAL A 524 14.67 -21.80 -6.71
C VAL A 524 13.91 -22.90 -7.41
N GLU A 525 13.43 -23.90 -6.66
CA GLU A 525 12.53 -24.94 -7.14
C GLU A 525 11.10 -24.54 -6.85
N PHE A 526 10.21 -24.74 -7.83
CA PHE A 526 8.78 -24.51 -7.69
C PHE A 526 8.04 -25.84 -7.59
N LEU A 527 7.20 -25.96 -6.56
CA LEU A 527 6.44 -27.17 -6.29
C LEU A 527 4.95 -26.90 -6.40
N ILE A 528 4.24 -27.85 -7.03
CA ILE A 528 2.79 -27.91 -7.03
C ILE A 528 2.37 -29.25 -6.43
N ASN A 529 1.46 -29.22 -5.46
CA ASN A 529 0.99 -30.40 -4.73
C ASN A 529 2.17 -31.26 -4.20
N ASN A 530 3.23 -30.59 -3.70
CA ASN A 530 4.48 -31.16 -3.20
C ASN A 530 5.33 -31.90 -4.25
N GLN A 531 5.07 -31.71 -5.53
CA GLN A 531 5.92 -32.19 -6.62
C GLN A 531 6.69 -31.05 -7.25
N VAL A 532 8.00 -31.20 -7.42
CA VAL A 532 8.83 -30.21 -8.14
C VAL A 532 8.40 -30.20 -9.61
N ILE A 533 7.98 -29.04 -10.08
CA ILE A 533 7.54 -28.82 -11.46
C ILE A 533 8.72 -28.32 -12.30
N GLU A 534 9.42 -27.30 -11.80
CA GLU A 534 10.53 -26.66 -12.52
C GLU A 534 11.45 -25.95 -11.54
N GLU A 535 12.66 -25.61 -11.97
CA GLU A 535 13.62 -24.79 -11.22
C GLU A 535 14.11 -23.62 -12.08
N ASP A 536 14.38 -22.50 -11.42
CA ASP A 536 15.03 -21.34 -12.04
C ASP A 536 16.26 -20.94 -11.21
N SER A 537 17.38 -20.68 -11.90
CA SER A 537 18.66 -20.28 -11.29
C SER A 537 18.97 -18.79 -11.44
N THR A 538 18.05 -18.01 -12.01
CA THR A 538 18.27 -16.59 -12.33
C THR A 538 17.16 -15.70 -11.79
N SER A 539 17.51 -14.74 -10.94
CA SER A 539 16.54 -13.74 -10.45
C SER A 539 16.13 -12.77 -11.58
N PRO A 540 14.84 -12.41 -11.68
CA PRO A 540 13.70 -12.89 -10.88
C PRO A 540 13.34 -14.34 -11.21
N TYR A 541 13.18 -15.17 -10.15
CA TYR A 541 12.87 -16.59 -10.30
C TYR A 541 11.42 -16.76 -10.74
N THR A 542 11.20 -17.30 -11.95
CA THR A 542 9.86 -17.36 -12.56
C THR A 542 9.74 -18.58 -13.45
N ILE A 543 8.60 -19.27 -13.33
CA ILE A 543 8.20 -20.36 -14.25
C ILE A 543 6.80 -20.10 -14.79
N ASN A 544 6.46 -20.78 -15.90
CA ASN A 544 5.10 -20.82 -16.42
C ASN A 544 4.52 -22.22 -16.26
N TYR A 545 3.37 -22.33 -15.65
CA TYR A 545 2.67 -23.59 -15.44
C TYR A 545 1.26 -23.51 -16.04
N THR A 546 0.82 -24.55 -16.74
CA THR A 546 -0.53 -24.64 -17.29
C THR A 546 -1.28 -25.77 -16.56
N PRO A 547 -2.25 -25.46 -15.70
CA PRO A 547 -3.02 -26.47 -15.00
C PRO A 547 -3.96 -27.19 -15.98
N GLU A 548 -3.97 -28.51 -15.98
CA GLU A 548 -4.77 -29.34 -16.90
C GLU A 548 -6.11 -29.77 -16.29
N THR A 549 -6.26 -29.71 -14.97
CA THR A 549 -7.45 -30.18 -14.26
C THR A 549 -7.96 -29.15 -13.29
N GLU A 550 -9.26 -29.12 -13.07
CA GLU A 550 -9.88 -28.32 -12.02
C GLU A 550 -9.61 -28.89 -10.63
N GLY A 551 -9.57 -28.01 -9.62
CA GLY A 551 -9.37 -28.34 -8.22
C GLY A 551 -8.45 -27.35 -7.49
N THR A 552 -8.20 -27.62 -6.23
CA THR A 552 -7.28 -26.82 -5.40
C THR A 552 -5.85 -27.26 -5.62
N TYR A 553 -4.96 -26.32 -5.91
CA TYR A 553 -3.53 -26.53 -6.11
C TYR A 553 -2.78 -25.87 -4.97
N THR A 554 -1.90 -26.63 -4.31
CA THR A 554 -0.97 -26.09 -3.30
C THR A 554 0.36 -25.76 -3.95
N ILE A 555 0.82 -24.53 -3.83
CA ILE A 555 2.07 -24.04 -4.46
C ILE A 555 3.07 -23.64 -3.39
N LYS A 556 4.34 -23.98 -3.61
CA LYS A 556 5.46 -23.67 -2.72
C LYS A 556 6.74 -23.45 -3.53
N ALA A 557 7.62 -22.58 -3.05
CA ALA A 557 8.97 -22.40 -3.58
C ALA A 557 10.02 -22.86 -2.55
N ILE A 558 11.12 -23.44 -3.01
CA ILE A 558 12.30 -23.80 -2.20
C ILE A 558 13.52 -23.16 -2.83
N ALA A 559 14.18 -22.26 -2.09
CA ALA A 559 15.46 -21.70 -2.52
C ALA A 559 16.63 -22.50 -1.97
N TYR A 560 17.69 -22.63 -2.76
CA TYR A 560 18.94 -23.27 -2.42
C TYR A 560 20.11 -22.28 -2.55
N ASP A 561 21.04 -22.33 -1.63
CA ASP A 561 22.29 -21.58 -1.74
C ASP A 561 23.41 -22.41 -2.48
N GLU A 562 24.58 -21.79 -2.64
CA GLU A 562 25.74 -22.44 -3.26
C GLU A 562 26.25 -23.65 -2.51
N ASN A 563 25.87 -23.85 -1.24
CA ASN A 563 26.24 -25.00 -0.40
C ASN A 563 25.14 -26.06 -0.31
N ASN A 564 24.06 -25.92 -1.11
CA ASN A 564 22.84 -26.74 -1.05
C ASN A 564 22.07 -26.67 0.29
N ALA A 565 22.31 -25.67 1.12
CA ALA A 565 21.37 -25.35 2.18
C ALA A 565 20.08 -24.79 1.56
N SER A 566 18.93 -25.11 2.15
CA SER A 566 17.64 -24.73 1.56
C SER A 566 16.69 -24.10 2.56
N VAL A 567 15.79 -23.26 2.05
CA VAL A 567 14.67 -22.67 2.78
C VAL A 567 13.41 -22.75 1.91
N SER A 568 12.26 -22.97 2.54
CA SER A 568 10.97 -23.06 1.86
C SER A 568 10.13 -21.81 2.11
N SER A 569 9.36 -21.40 1.10
CA SER A 569 8.30 -20.42 1.27
C SER A 569 7.13 -20.99 2.08
N GLN A 570 6.21 -20.11 2.47
CA GLN A 570 4.88 -20.55 2.86
C GLN A 570 4.18 -21.24 1.67
N GLU A 571 3.34 -22.21 1.98
CA GLU A 571 2.42 -22.79 1.02
C GLU A 571 1.25 -21.86 0.79
N ILE A 572 0.82 -21.72 -0.47
CA ILE A 572 -0.40 -21.02 -0.86
C ILE A 572 -1.32 -21.99 -1.58
N ASN A 573 -2.61 -21.73 -1.54
CA ASN A 573 -3.60 -22.48 -2.27
C ASN A 573 -4.23 -21.58 -3.34
N ILE A 574 -4.43 -22.14 -4.53
CA ILE A 574 -5.20 -21.52 -5.60
C ILE A 574 -6.31 -22.47 -6.02
N GLU A 575 -7.39 -21.91 -6.52
CA GLU A 575 -8.49 -22.68 -7.09
C GLU A 575 -8.41 -22.67 -8.61
N VAL A 576 -8.32 -23.83 -9.23
CA VAL A 576 -8.34 -23.97 -10.69
C VAL A 576 -9.73 -24.45 -11.10
N PHE A 577 -10.38 -23.67 -11.94
CA PHE A 577 -11.74 -23.93 -12.40
C PHE A 577 -11.83 -24.04 -13.91
N ARG A 578 -12.82 -24.76 -14.40
CA ARG A 578 -13.13 -24.80 -15.82
C ARG A 578 -14.31 -23.86 -16.11
N ARG A 579 -14.08 -22.91 -16.98
CA ARG A 579 -15.12 -21.97 -17.39
C ARG A 579 -16.19 -22.71 -18.19
N ASN A 580 -17.45 -22.41 -17.91
CA ASN A 580 -18.54 -22.90 -18.74
C ASN A 580 -18.44 -22.32 -20.16
N ALA A 581 -18.78 -23.14 -21.19
CA ALA A 581 -18.67 -22.72 -22.58
C ALA A 581 -19.50 -21.46 -22.93
N ASN A 582 -20.53 -21.17 -22.14
CA ASN A 582 -21.38 -19.99 -22.30
C ASN A 582 -20.91 -18.79 -21.44
N ASP A 583 -19.82 -18.93 -20.66
CA ASP A 583 -19.26 -17.84 -19.87
C ASP A 583 -18.15 -17.11 -20.66
N LEU A 584 -18.52 -16.04 -21.32
CA LEU A 584 -17.61 -15.16 -22.06
C LEU A 584 -17.06 -14.01 -21.21
N SER A 585 -17.28 -14.00 -19.89
CA SER A 585 -16.78 -12.92 -19.02
C SER A 585 -15.26 -12.95 -18.86
N GLY A 586 -14.66 -11.79 -18.68
CA GLY A 586 -13.22 -11.65 -18.37
C GLY A 586 -12.30 -11.45 -19.57
N ASP A 587 -12.77 -11.74 -20.79
CA ASP A 587 -12.02 -11.51 -22.01
C ASP A 587 -12.68 -10.44 -22.89
N ILE A 588 -11.93 -9.93 -23.86
CA ILE A 588 -12.42 -9.01 -24.88
C ILE A 588 -12.57 -9.78 -26.18
N TYR A 589 -13.72 -9.61 -26.86
CA TYR A 589 -14.07 -10.36 -28.06
C TYR A 589 -14.39 -9.44 -29.23
N ARG A 590 -14.10 -9.93 -30.42
CA ARG A 590 -14.70 -9.46 -31.66
C ARG A 590 -15.86 -10.38 -32.00
N ILE A 591 -17.02 -9.80 -32.17
CA ILE A 591 -18.26 -10.57 -32.38
C ILE A 591 -18.60 -10.56 -33.87
N LYS A 592 -18.49 -11.71 -34.54
CA LYS A 592 -18.66 -11.87 -36.00
C LYS A 592 -19.95 -12.63 -36.32
N ASN A 593 -20.80 -12.06 -37.14
CA ASN A 593 -22.05 -12.73 -37.55
C ASN A 593 -21.77 -13.93 -38.44
N LEU A 594 -22.39 -15.09 -38.15
CA LEU A 594 -22.14 -16.35 -38.85
C LEU A 594 -22.58 -16.30 -40.30
N ALA A 595 -23.75 -15.70 -40.61
CA ALA A 595 -24.31 -15.68 -41.96
C ALA A 595 -23.62 -14.68 -42.88
N THR A 596 -23.14 -13.55 -42.38
CA THR A 596 -22.65 -12.45 -43.20
C THR A 596 -21.13 -12.24 -43.10
N GLY A 597 -20.49 -12.84 -42.11
CA GLY A 597 -19.07 -12.67 -41.86
C GLY A 597 -18.66 -11.26 -41.34
N LYS A 598 -19.65 -10.40 -41.07
CA LYS A 598 -19.39 -9.01 -40.60
C LYS A 598 -19.29 -8.92 -39.10
N TYR A 599 -18.47 -7.96 -38.63
CA TYR A 599 -18.20 -7.73 -37.23
C TYR A 599 -19.15 -6.71 -36.61
N LEU A 600 -19.65 -7.00 -35.43
CA LEU A 600 -20.43 -6.08 -34.61
C LEU A 600 -19.60 -4.86 -34.26
N THR A 601 -20.13 -3.68 -34.53
CA THR A 601 -19.37 -2.43 -34.46
C THR A 601 -20.20 -1.35 -33.75
N SER A 602 -19.59 -0.66 -32.78
CA SER A 602 -20.22 0.50 -32.12
C SER A 602 -19.94 1.78 -32.93
N SER A 603 -21.00 2.47 -33.37
CA SER A 603 -20.88 3.73 -34.13
C SER A 603 -21.75 4.82 -33.49
N GLY A 604 -21.15 5.67 -32.69
CA GLY A 604 -21.88 6.65 -31.89
C GLY A 604 -22.81 5.97 -30.88
N SER A 605 -24.11 6.26 -30.95
CA SER A 605 -25.14 5.57 -30.15
C SER A 605 -25.80 4.38 -30.90
N SER A 606 -25.31 4.02 -32.10
CA SER A 606 -25.86 2.99 -32.93
C SER A 606 -24.94 1.76 -32.95
N ILE A 607 -25.54 0.58 -33.16
CA ILE A 607 -24.84 -0.66 -33.43
C ILE A 607 -25.00 -0.97 -34.93
N ILE A 608 -23.90 -1.19 -35.59
CA ILE A 608 -23.80 -1.52 -37.01
C ILE A 608 -22.90 -2.72 -37.19
N THR A 609 -22.66 -3.14 -38.44
CA THR A 609 -21.63 -4.14 -38.76
C THR A 609 -20.61 -3.61 -39.74
N SER A 610 -19.39 -4.18 -39.69
CA SER A 610 -18.25 -3.84 -40.53
C SER A 610 -17.62 -5.07 -41.16
N ASP A 611 -17.02 -4.92 -42.34
CA ASP A 611 -16.29 -6.01 -43.02
C ASP A 611 -14.91 -6.26 -42.36
N SER A 612 -14.35 -5.27 -41.65
CA SER A 612 -13.11 -5.40 -40.89
C SER A 612 -13.39 -5.61 -39.43
N GLY A 613 -12.69 -6.54 -38.78
CA GLY A 613 -12.67 -6.75 -37.31
C GLY A 613 -11.71 -5.88 -36.53
N GLU A 614 -10.91 -5.04 -37.16
CA GLU A 614 -9.91 -4.23 -36.49
C GLU A 614 -10.46 -2.91 -35.94
N GLY A 615 -10.01 -2.52 -34.76
CA GLY A 615 -10.36 -1.28 -34.06
C GLY A 615 -11.14 -1.52 -32.77
N SER A 616 -10.92 -0.65 -31.78
CA SER A 616 -11.56 -0.73 -30.45
C SER A 616 -13.09 -0.54 -30.49
N ASP A 617 -13.63 0.02 -31.57
CA ASP A 617 -15.08 0.10 -31.81
C ASP A 617 -15.74 -1.24 -32.13
N LYS A 618 -14.96 -2.30 -32.27
CA LYS A 618 -15.40 -3.70 -32.56
C LYS A 618 -15.05 -4.65 -31.42
N GLU A 619 -14.52 -4.11 -30.32
CA GLU A 619 -14.13 -4.85 -29.14
C GLU A 619 -15.23 -4.79 -28.09
N TRP A 620 -15.63 -5.98 -27.62
CA TRP A 620 -16.76 -6.17 -26.74
C TRP A 620 -16.37 -7.02 -25.54
N GLN A 621 -16.78 -6.60 -24.37
CA GLN A 621 -16.60 -7.32 -23.12
C GLN A 621 -17.95 -7.81 -22.60
N PHE A 622 -17.99 -9.05 -22.12
CA PHE A 622 -19.16 -9.61 -21.46
C PHE A 622 -19.01 -9.46 -19.94
N VAL A 623 -19.87 -8.68 -19.34
CA VAL A 623 -19.85 -8.43 -17.89
C VAL A 623 -21.04 -9.14 -17.26
N LYS A 624 -20.78 -10.06 -16.32
CA LYS A 624 -21.87 -10.73 -15.59
C LYS A 624 -22.75 -9.71 -14.87
N ALA A 625 -24.05 -9.79 -15.11
CA ALA A 625 -25.03 -8.99 -14.39
C ALA A 625 -25.42 -9.73 -13.10
N GLU A 626 -25.30 -9.06 -11.96
CA GLU A 626 -25.67 -9.63 -10.66
C GLU A 626 -27.19 -9.77 -10.52
N VAL A 627 -27.75 -10.82 -11.11
CA VAL A 627 -29.15 -11.19 -10.95
C VAL A 627 -29.21 -12.58 -10.31
N ALA A 628 -29.69 -12.66 -9.09
CA ALA A 628 -29.69 -13.87 -8.30
C ALA A 628 -30.28 -15.08 -9.05
N GLY A 629 -29.48 -16.13 -9.21
CA GLY A 629 -29.90 -17.43 -9.73
C GLY A 629 -29.89 -17.59 -11.26
N PHE A 630 -29.35 -16.63 -12.02
CA PHE A 630 -29.26 -16.67 -13.46
C PHE A 630 -27.98 -16.08 -14.00
N ASP A 631 -27.37 -16.71 -15.00
CA ASP A 631 -26.21 -16.20 -15.73
C ASP A 631 -26.66 -15.24 -16.84
N TYR A 632 -26.74 -13.97 -16.50
CA TYR A 632 -26.99 -12.89 -17.44
C TYR A 632 -25.75 -12.03 -17.64
N TYR A 633 -25.67 -11.40 -18.85
CA TYR A 633 -24.53 -10.60 -19.23
C TYR A 633 -24.93 -9.22 -19.76
N ASN A 634 -24.14 -8.22 -19.46
CA ASN A 634 -24.08 -6.99 -20.24
C ASN A 634 -23.04 -7.18 -21.35
N ILE A 635 -23.31 -6.68 -22.55
CA ILE A 635 -22.35 -6.67 -23.68
C ILE A 635 -21.87 -5.24 -23.82
N ASP A 636 -20.65 -4.98 -23.34
CA ASP A 636 -20.08 -3.64 -23.20
C ASP A 636 -19.01 -3.39 -24.28
N SER A 637 -19.07 -2.22 -24.91
CA SER A 637 -17.98 -1.70 -25.74
C SER A 637 -17.08 -0.82 -24.87
N GLU A 638 -15.77 -1.00 -24.92
CA GLU A 638 -14.80 -0.13 -24.23
C GLU A 638 -14.99 1.36 -24.56
N VAL A 639 -15.45 1.66 -25.75
CA VAL A 639 -15.51 3.04 -26.28
C VAL A 639 -16.88 3.67 -26.16
N LYS A 640 -17.99 2.87 -26.17
CA LYS A 640 -19.36 3.39 -26.43
C LYS A 640 -20.45 2.89 -25.48
N GLY A 641 -20.13 2.09 -24.46
CA GLY A 641 -21.09 1.61 -23.46
C GLY A 641 -21.83 0.33 -23.83
N THR A 642 -22.82 -0.04 -23.03
CA THR A 642 -23.56 -1.31 -23.06
C THR A 642 -24.57 -1.39 -24.21
N ILE A 643 -24.68 -2.54 -24.88
CA ILE A 643 -25.73 -2.81 -25.85
C ILE A 643 -27.09 -2.86 -25.16
N ARG A 644 -27.97 -2.01 -25.62
CA ARG A 644 -29.34 -1.85 -25.12
C ARG A 644 -30.37 -2.19 -26.23
N PHE A 645 -31.41 -2.96 -25.88
CA PHE A 645 -32.56 -3.10 -26.70
C PHE A 645 -33.70 -2.23 -26.16
N LYS A 646 -34.36 -1.43 -27.05
CA LYS A 646 -35.57 -0.72 -26.70
C LYS A 646 -36.73 -1.69 -26.70
N GLY A 647 -37.44 -1.76 -25.58
CA GLY A 647 -38.50 -2.74 -25.40
C GLY A 647 -39.73 -2.45 -26.24
N GLY A 648 -40.43 -3.48 -26.66
CA GLY A 648 -41.73 -3.40 -27.25
C GLY A 648 -41.89 -4.30 -28.46
N SER A 649 -41.49 -3.94 -29.66
CA SER A 649 -41.78 -4.67 -30.88
C SER A 649 -40.52 -5.40 -31.43
N ALA A 650 -40.68 -6.55 -32.00
CA ALA A 650 -39.62 -7.24 -32.75
C ALA A 650 -39.18 -6.36 -33.95
N GLY A 651 -37.87 -6.28 -34.18
CA GLY A 651 -37.31 -5.50 -35.26
C GLY A 651 -36.88 -4.08 -34.88
N GLU A 652 -36.87 -3.73 -33.60
CA GLU A 652 -36.27 -2.46 -33.15
C GLU A 652 -34.76 -2.53 -33.11
N LEU A 653 -34.12 -1.43 -33.51
CA LEU A 653 -32.66 -1.27 -33.49
C LEU A 653 -32.11 -1.34 -32.06
N VAL A 654 -30.97 -1.98 -31.93
CA VAL A 654 -30.20 -1.92 -30.71
C VAL A 654 -29.31 -0.67 -30.71
N SER A 655 -29.05 -0.13 -29.53
CA SER A 655 -28.21 1.06 -29.36
C SER A 655 -27.25 0.89 -28.19
N THR A 656 -26.22 1.74 -28.11
CA THR A 656 -25.34 1.81 -26.92
C THR A 656 -25.77 2.92 -25.99
N ASN A 657 -25.53 2.72 -24.69
CA ASN A 657 -25.76 3.74 -23.68
C ASN A 657 -24.68 3.67 -22.61
N PHE A 658 -24.00 4.79 -22.33
CA PHE A 658 -23.14 4.94 -21.17
C PHE A 658 -23.97 5.00 -19.89
N GLY A 659 -23.72 4.13 -18.95
CA GLY A 659 -24.31 4.11 -17.63
C GLY A 659 -23.71 2.96 -16.83
N ALA A 660 -23.74 3.05 -15.51
CA ALA A 660 -23.25 1.96 -14.68
C ALA A 660 -23.85 0.62 -15.14
N PRO A 661 -23.08 -0.48 -15.11
CA PRO A 661 -23.60 -1.81 -15.32
C PRO A 661 -24.77 -1.94 -14.37
N ASN A 662 -25.95 -2.05 -14.91
CA ASN A 662 -27.12 -2.14 -14.09
C ASN A 662 -27.97 -3.29 -14.52
N GLN A 663 -28.74 -3.75 -13.57
CA GLN A 663 -29.71 -4.81 -13.70
C GLN A 663 -30.92 -4.37 -14.54
N ALA A 664 -30.78 -3.31 -15.37
CA ALA A 664 -31.85 -2.85 -16.26
C ALA A 664 -32.16 -3.91 -17.29
N VAL A 665 -33.39 -4.36 -17.32
CA VAL A 665 -33.87 -5.48 -18.15
C VAL A 665 -33.53 -5.29 -19.63
N ASP A 666 -33.46 -4.07 -20.11
CA ASP A 666 -33.16 -3.71 -21.50
C ASP A 666 -31.67 -3.78 -21.89
N LYS A 667 -30.80 -4.12 -20.93
CA LYS A 667 -29.34 -4.28 -21.14
C LYS A 667 -28.83 -5.69 -20.86
N ILE A 668 -29.69 -6.61 -20.47
CA ILE A 668 -29.34 -7.94 -20.00
C ILE A 668 -29.59 -8.98 -21.08
N TRP A 669 -28.54 -9.74 -21.37
CA TRP A 669 -28.55 -10.80 -22.39
C TRP A 669 -28.19 -12.15 -21.76
N THR A 670 -28.80 -13.22 -22.30
CA THR A 670 -28.40 -14.60 -22.04
C THR A 670 -27.50 -15.06 -23.20
N ILE A 671 -26.43 -15.77 -22.91
CA ILE A 671 -25.52 -16.36 -23.89
C ILE A 671 -25.96 -17.82 -24.10
N ILE A 672 -26.32 -18.17 -25.33
CA ILE A 672 -26.67 -19.52 -25.71
C ILE A 672 -25.58 -20.05 -26.64
N VAL A 673 -24.97 -21.18 -26.26
CA VAL A 673 -24.00 -21.88 -27.10
C VAL A 673 -24.78 -22.80 -28.08
N ASN A 674 -24.59 -22.60 -29.35
CA ASN A 674 -25.20 -23.42 -30.38
C ASN A 674 -24.37 -24.69 -30.65
N GLY A 675 -25.00 -25.73 -31.23
CA GLY A 675 -24.32 -27.00 -31.52
C GLY A 675 -23.19 -26.90 -32.56
N ASP A 676 -23.08 -25.77 -33.27
CA ASP A 676 -22.04 -25.48 -34.26
C ASP A 676 -20.88 -24.63 -33.68
N GLY A 677 -20.89 -24.40 -32.37
CA GLY A 677 -19.91 -23.62 -31.69
C GLY A 677 -20.10 -22.09 -31.75
N SER A 678 -21.16 -21.63 -32.43
CA SER A 678 -21.54 -20.21 -32.41
C SER A 678 -22.35 -19.86 -31.17
N PHE A 679 -22.55 -18.56 -30.94
CA PHE A 679 -23.33 -18.02 -29.83
C PHE A 679 -24.58 -17.30 -30.34
N SER A 680 -25.67 -17.41 -29.59
CA SER A 680 -26.85 -16.56 -29.75
C SER A 680 -27.03 -15.74 -28.48
N PHE A 681 -27.23 -14.42 -28.61
CA PHE A 681 -27.45 -13.51 -27.52
C PHE A 681 -28.94 -13.21 -27.39
N GLU A 682 -29.56 -13.74 -26.35
CA GLU A 682 -31.01 -13.64 -26.14
C GLU A 682 -31.32 -12.53 -25.13
N THR A 683 -32.31 -11.70 -25.45
CA THR A 683 -32.82 -10.65 -24.56
C THR A 683 -33.57 -11.26 -23.38
N LYS A 684 -33.32 -10.74 -22.16
CA LYS A 684 -34.07 -11.16 -20.98
C LYS A 684 -35.58 -10.93 -21.17
N ASN A 685 -36.39 -11.95 -20.94
CA ASN A 685 -37.86 -11.92 -20.90
C ASN A 685 -38.60 -11.63 -22.21
N LEU A 686 -37.92 -11.57 -23.36
CA LEU A 686 -38.58 -11.28 -24.64
C LEU A 686 -38.49 -12.40 -25.68
N ASN A 687 -37.64 -13.44 -25.45
CA ASN A 687 -37.34 -14.52 -26.40
C ASN A 687 -36.93 -13.96 -27.75
N ARG A 688 -36.03 -13.01 -27.78
CA ARG A 688 -35.51 -12.34 -28.97
C ARG A 688 -33.99 -12.37 -28.97
N TYR A 689 -33.42 -12.43 -30.16
CA TYR A 689 -32.00 -12.61 -30.38
C TYR A 689 -31.39 -11.38 -31.02
N LEU A 690 -30.13 -11.08 -30.71
CA LEU A 690 -29.33 -10.12 -31.47
C LEU A 690 -29.23 -10.62 -32.91
N TYR A 691 -29.70 -9.84 -33.88
CA TYR A 691 -29.92 -10.27 -35.23
C TYR A 691 -29.36 -9.28 -36.25
N HIS A 692 -28.78 -9.80 -37.35
CA HIS A 692 -28.23 -9.00 -38.44
C HIS A 692 -29.08 -9.13 -39.70
N GLU A 693 -29.85 -8.11 -40.05
CA GLU A 693 -30.68 -8.09 -41.24
C GLU A 693 -29.86 -8.05 -42.56
N ALA A 694 -30.51 -8.36 -43.69
CA ALA A 694 -29.87 -8.40 -45.01
C ALA A 694 -29.35 -7.02 -45.46
N ASP A 695 -29.93 -5.94 -44.98
CA ASP A 695 -29.57 -4.56 -45.29
C ASP A 695 -28.42 -4.03 -44.44
N GLY A 696 -27.85 -4.85 -43.54
CA GLY A 696 -26.77 -4.46 -42.65
C GLY A 696 -27.22 -3.92 -41.30
N THR A 697 -28.51 -3.88 -41.04
CA THR A 697 -29.08 -3.39 -39.78
C THR A 697 -28.92 -4.42 -38.68
N VAL A 698 -28.56 -3.98 -37.48
CA VAL A 698 -28.50 -4.81 -36.27
C VAL A 698 -29.70 -4.50 -35.37
N MET A 699 -30.47 -5.52 -35.04
CA MET A 699 -31.69 -5.40 -34.26
C MET A 699 -31.90 -6.59 -33.31
N HIS A 700 -32.95 -6.63 -32.54
CA HIS A 700 -33.41 -7.81 -31.85
C HIS A 700 -34.64 -8.41 -32.60
N SER A 701 -34.62 -9.73 -32.82
CA SER A 701 -35.61 -10.43 -33.66
C SER A 701 -36.00 -11.76 -33.02
N THR A 702 -37.19 -12.25 -33.38
CA THR A 702 -37.63 -13.62 -33.04
C THR A 702 -37.08 -14.67 -33.99
N LYS A 703 -36.36 -14.28 -35.04
CA LYS A 703 -35.75 -15.20 -36.02
C LYS A 703 -34.55 -15.90 -35.40
N THR A 704 -34.36 -17.17 -35.69
CA THR A 704 -33.31 -18.06 -35.14
C THR A 704 -32.41 -18.68 -36.23
N ASP A 705 -32.39 -18.12 -37.44
CA ASP A 705 -31.47 -18.53 -38.50
C ASP A 705 -30.01 -18.05 -38.23
N ASP A 706 -29.08 -18.37 -39.14
CA ASP A 706 -27.68 -18.07 -38.98
C ASP A 706 -27.34 -16.56 -38.82
N ARG A 707 -28.30 -15.68 -39.08
CA ARG A 707 -28.17 -14.25 -38.83
C ARG A 707 -28.36 -13.87 -37.37
N SER A 708 -28.92 -14.78 -36.54
CA SER A 708 -28.98 -14.66 -35.08
C SER A 708 -27.77 -15.30 -34.38
N LYS A 709 -26.88 -15.92 -35.14
CA LYS A 709 -25.72 -16.62 -34.63
C LYS A 709 -24.44 -15.80 -34.83
N TRP A 710 -23.59 -15.83 -33.87
CA TRP A 710 -22.37 -15.01 -33.79
C TRP A 710 -21.19 -15.85 -33.32
N MET A 711 -20.01 -15.60 -33.86
CA MET A 711 -18.74 -16.13 -33.36
C MET A 711 -18.09 -15.07 -32.44
N ALA A 712 -17.68 -15.47 -31.26
CA ALA A 712 -16.91 -14.64 -30.36
C ALA A 712 -15.41 -14.97 -30.52
N GLU A 713 -14.69 -14.13 -31.22
CA GLU A 713 -13.26 -14.24 -31.45
C GLU A 713 -12.53 -13.46 -30.35
N SER A 714 -11.83 -14.16 -29.42
CA SER A 714 -11.08 -13.49 -28.34
C SER A 714 -9.99 -12.61 -28.95
N THR A 715 -9.89 -11.37 -28.45
CA THR A 715 -8.83 -10.44 -28.83
C THR A 715 -7.58 -10.57 -27.93
N THR A 716 -7.70 -11.28 -26.82
CA THR A 716 -6.53 -11.72 -26.08
C THR A 716 -5.75 -12.68 -26.97
N LEU A 717 -4.53 -12.28 -27.29
CA LEU A 717 -3.61 -13.08 -28.08
C LEU A 717 -3.39 -14.45 -27.42
N SER A 718 -4.25 -15.43 -27.77
CA SER A 718 -3.78 -16.79 -27.82
C SER A 718 -2.81 -16.80 -28.99
N VAL A 719 -1.51 -16.85 -28.71
CA VAL A 719 -0.54 -17.23 -29.71
C VAL A 719 -0.93 -18.65 -30.08
N ASP A 720 -1.58 -18.84 -31.21
CA ASP A 720 -1.64 -20.15 -31.84
C ASP A 720 -0.18 -20.65 -31.93
N GLU A 721 0.13 -21.75 -31.25
CA GLU A 721 1.46 -22.35 -31.14
C GLU A 721 2.00 -22.89 -32.47
N ASN A 722 1.51 -22.44 -33.59
CA ASN A 722 2.03 -22.78 -34.90
C ASN A 722 2.57 -21.53 -35.56
N ASP A 723 3.86 -21.18 -35.31
CA ASP A 723 4.79 -20.69 -36.32
C ASP A 723 5.97 -19.84 -35.84
N LEU A 724 6.23 -19.69 -34.55
CA LEU A 724 7.59 -19.32 -34.08
C LEU A 724 7.72 -19.64 -32.60
N GLN A 725 8.28 -20.78 -32.29
CA GLN A 725 8.68 -21.07 -30.90
C GLN A 725 9.65 -19.98 -30.43
N THR A 726 9.44 -19.44 -29.22
CA THR A 726 10.33 -18.46 -28.56
C THR A 726 11.78 -18.98 -28.51
N SER A 727 12.00 -20.30 -28.64
CA SER A 727 13.29 -20.94 -28.79
C SER A 727 14.00 -20.67 -30.11
N SER A 728 13.32 -20.16 -31.14
CA SER A 728 13.91 -19.88 -32.45
C SER A 728 14.71 -18.56 -32.51
N VAL A 729 14.55 -17.66 -31.53
CA VAL A 729 15.31 -16.40 -31.46
C VAL A 729 16.26 -16.43 -30.24
N LYS A 730 17.55 -16.41 -30.52
CA LYS A 730 18.62 -16.40 -29.51
C LYS A 730 19.47 -15.14 -29.65
N ILE A 731 19.90 -14.58 -28.53
CA ILE A 731 20.78 -13.41 -28.49
C ILE A 731 21.98 -13.75 -27.61
N PHE A 732 23.20 -13.66 -28.18
CA PHE A 732 24.39 -13.94 -27.41
C PHE A 732 25.62 -13.16 -27.91
N PRO A 733 26.55 -12.79 -27.00
CA PRO A 733 26.37 -12.83 -25.56
C PRO A 733 25.30 -11.85 -25.10
N ASN A 734 24.54 -12.21 -24.07
CA ASN A 734 23.59 -11.34 -23.39
C ASN A 734 23.74 -11.58 -21.88
N PRO A 735 24.31 -10.64 -21.12
CA PRO A 735 24.71 -9.26 -21.49
C PRO A 735 25.85 -9.16 -22.50
N ALA A 736 25.73 -8.20 -23.43
CA ALA A 736 26.73 -7.87 -24.44
C ALA A 736 27.72 -6.83 -23.91
N GLN A 737 29.01 -7.01 -24.18
CA GLN A 737 30.02 -5.98 -23.89
C GLN A 737 30.33 -5.12 -25.11
N ASP A 738 30.83 -5.72 -26.20
CA ASP A 738 31.21 -5.01 -27.41
C ASP A 738 30.39 -5.40 -28.64
N LYS A 739 30.01 -6.68 -28.73
CA LYS A 739 29.26 -7.25 -29.88
C LYS A 739 28.23 -8.25 -29.36
N PHE A 740 27.17 -8.42 -30.15
CA PHE A 740 26.16 -9.46 -29.91
C PHE A 740 25.60 -9.94 -31.26
N THR A 741 25.11 -11.18 -31.23
CA THR A 741 24.52 -11.84 -32.40
C THR A 741 23.07 -12.20 -32.04
N ILE A 742 22.15 -11.86 -32.92
CA ILE A 742 20.75 -12.29 -32.89
C ILE A 742 20.62 -13.39 -33.93
N VAL A 743 20.29 -14.61 -33.51
CA VAL A 743 20.02 -15.77 -34.37
C VAL A 743 18.54 -16.06 -34.35
N PHE A 744 17.97 -16.35 -35.51
CA PHE A 744 16.55 -16.70 -35.66
C PHE A 744 16.43 -17.89 -36.63
N GLU A 745 16.32 -19.07 -36.06
CA GLU A 745 16.23 -20.33 -36.80
C GLU A 745 14.89 -20.48 -37.51
N GLY A 746 14.86 -20.92 -38.75
CA GLY A 746 13.64 -21.23 -39.48
C GLY A 746 12.96 -20.04 -40.19
N LEU A 747 13.54 -18.84 -40.16
CA LEU A 747 13.05 -17.67 -40.89
C LEU A 747 13.89 -17.36 -42.13
N ASN A 748 13.30 -17.49 -43.31
CA ASN A 748 13.96 -17.13 -44.55
C ASN A 748 14.09 -15.62 -44.79
N ARG A 749 13.31 -14.82 -44.11
CA ARG A 749 13.32 -13.36 -44.09
C ARG A 749 12.66 -12.81 -42.83
N ALA A 750 13.31 -11.88 -42.15
CA ALA A 750 12.80 -11.27 -40.93
C ALA A 750 13.08 -9.77 -40.89
N THR A 751 12.20 -9.03 -40.21
CA THR A 751 12.47 -7.65 -39.80
C THR A 751 12.92 -7.70 -38.36
N VAL A 752 14.14 -7.19 -38.09
CA VAL A 752 14.69 -7.08 -36.75
C VAL A 752 14.67 -5.61 -36.36
N THR A 753 13.97 -5.30 -35.30
CA THR A 753 13.89 -3.96 -34.70
C THR A 753 14.40 -3.99 -33.27
N ILE A 754 15.29 -3.07 -32.93
CA ILE A 754 15.81 -2.94 -31.55
C ILE A 754 15.48 -1.55 -31.04
N SER A 755 14.76 -1.49 -29.94
CA SER A 755 14.39 -0.24 -29.28
C SER A 755 14.92 -0.20 -27.84
N ASN A 756 15.17 0.99 -27.32
CA ASN A 756 15.44 1.17 -25.91
C ASN A 756 14.14 1.07 -25.10
N ILE A 757 14.25 1.07 -23.77
CA ILE A 757 13.09 0.98 -22.85
C ILE A 757 12.08 2.15 -23.00
N LEU A 758 12.46 3.25 -23.64
CA LEU A 758 11.58 4.38 -23.94
C LEU A 758 10.85 4.24 -25.29
N GLY A 759 10.99 3.08 -25.96
CA GLY A 759 10.38 2.82 -27.27
C GLY A 759 11.11 3.45 -28.47
N LYS A 760 12.23 4.16 -28.23
CA LYS A 760 13.01 4.74 -29.33
C LYS A 760 13.72 3.63 -30.09
N VAL A 761 13.44 3.51 -31.39
CA VAL A 761 14.12 2.55 -32.27
C VAL A 761 15.58 2.98 -32.48
N ILE A 762 16.51 2.10 -32.12
CA ILE A 762 17.95 2.28 -32.29
C ILE A 762 18.41 1.59 -33.57
N TYR A 763 17.81 0.46 -33.90
CA TYR A 763 18.16 -0.33 -35.06
C TYR A 763 16.91 -0.94 -35.68
N SER A 764 16.82 -0.93 -37.03
CA SER A 764 15.77 -1.65 -37.74
C SER A 764 16.29 -2.10 -39.09
N LYS A 765 16.19 -3.39 -39.40
CA LYS A 765 16.63 -3.95 -40.65
C LYS A 765 15.84 -5.16 -41.09
N ILE A 766 15.54 -5.25 -42.37
CA ILE A 766 15.05 -6.47 -42.98
C ILE A 766 16.25 -7.32 -43.43
N THR A 767 16.26 -8.59 -43.07
CA THR A 767 17.36 -9.50 -43.43
C THR A 767 16.80 -10.81 -44.03
N GLU A 768 17.55 -11.40 -44.93
CA GLU A 768 17.34 -12.71 -45.52
C GLU A 768 18.31 -13.76 -44.94
N LYS A 769 19.08 -13.36 -43.92
CA LYS A 769 20.01 -14.23 -43.22
C LYS A 769 19.36 -14.73 -41.93
N ASP A 770 19.79 -15.87 -41.46
CA ASP A 770 19.36 -16.50 -40.22
C ASP A 770 19.93 -15.84 -38.94
N ARG A 771 20.78 -14.81 -39.13
CA ARG A 771 21.41 -14.07 -38.04
C ARG A 771 21.78 -12.65 -38.40
N ILE A 772 21.94 -11.81 -37.38
CA ILE A 772 22.49 -10.45 -37.48
C ILE A 772 23.55 -10.30 -36.39
N GLU A 773 24.72 -9.84 -36.75
CA GLU A 773 25.77 -9.42 -35.80
C GLU A 773 25.77 -7.88 -35.71
N LEU A 774 25.78 -7.37 -34.48
CA LEU A 774 25.78 -5.94 -34.19
C LEU A 774 26.88 -5.61 -33.18
N SER A 775 27.41 -4.40 -33.30
CA SER A 775 28.42 -3.86 -32.40
C SER A 775 27.86 -2.73 -31.55
N LYS A 776 28.39 -2.57 -30.35
CA LYS A 776 28.05 -1.44 -29.44
C LYS A 776 28.28 -0.08 -30.13
N THR A 777 29.25 0.00 -31.03
CA THR A 777 29.55 1.20 -31.81
C THR A 777 28.45 1.62 -32.80
N GLU A 778 27.47 0.77 -33.06
CA GLU A 778 26.35 1.05 -33.96
C GLU A 778 25.16 1.77 -33.23
N GLY A 779 25.47 2.52 -32.18
CA GLY A 779 24.50 3.38 -31.49
C GLY A 779 23.93 2.79 -30.22
N PHE A 780 24.48 1.69 -29.72
CA PHE A 780 24.06 1.07 -28.46
C PHE A 780 24.89 1.61 -27.29
N SER A 781 24.30 2.33 -26.38
CA SER A 781 24.86 2.67 -25.07
C SER A 781 24.63 1.53 -24.05
N SER A 782 25.35 1.56 -22.94
CA SER A 782 25.03 0.63 -21.83
C SER A 782 23.59 0.82 -21.40
N GLY A 783 22.83 -0.27 -21.32
CA GLY A 783 21.41 -0.21 -21.02
C GLY A 783 20.63 -1.44 -21.47
N LEU A 784 19.33 -1.39 -21.25
CA LEU A 784 18.36 -2.42 -21.61
C LEU A 784 17.67 -2.07 -22.93
N TYR A 785 17.55 -3.08 -23.81
CA TYR A 785 16.89 -2.97 -25.11
C TYR A 785 15.90 -4.10 -25.31
N ILE A 786 14.87 -3.83 -26.11
CA ILE A 786 13.92 -4.83 -26.60
C ILE A 786 14.26 -5.13 -28.06
N VAL A 787 14.54 -6.39 -28.36
CA VAL A 787 14.77 -6.90 -29.70
C VAL A 787 13.49 -7.55 -30.19
N GLN A 788 12.89 -7.02 -31.22
CA GLN A 788 11.72 -7.57 -31.87
C GLN A 788 12.14 -8.20 -33.20
N VAL A 789 11.81 -9.45 -33.42
CA VAL A 789 11.99 -10.15 -34.70
C VAL A 789 10.63 -10.47 -35.27
N LYS A 790 10.31 -9.94 -36.45
CA LYS A 790 9.05 -10.15 -37.15
C LYS A 790 9.28 -10.94 -38.44
N GLY A 791 8.67 -12.12 -38.56
CA GLY A 791 8.67 -12.94 -39.74
C GLY A 791 7.74 -12.44 -40.86
N LEU A 792 7.87 -12.99 -42.08
CA LEU A 792 6.98 -12.68 -43.24
C LEU A 792 5.53 -13.01 -42.99
N ASN A 793 5.26 -14.03 -42.20
CA ASN A 793 3.94 -14.48 -41.79
C ASN A 793 3.26 -13.57 -40.76
N GLY A 794 3.94 -12.49 -40.33
CA GLY A 794 3.44 -11.55 -39.32
C GLY A 794 3.79 -11.95 -37.89
N ALA A 795 4.30 -13.14 -37.64
CA ALA A 795 4.68 -13.60 -36.32
C ALA A 795 5.81 -12.73 -35.73
N ILE A 796 5.72 -12.37 -34.46
CA ILE A 796 6.63 -11.48 -33.75
C ILE A 796 7.19 -12.17 -32.52
N VAL A 797 8.49 -12.14 -32.35
CA VAL A 797 9.19 -12.56 -31.12
C VAL A 797 9.91 -11.37 -30.51
N ASN A 798 9.67 -11.13 -29.23
CA ASN A 798 10.38 -10.11 -28.46
C ASN A 798 11.40 -10.76 -27.51
N LYS A 799 12.60 -10.23 -27.46
CA LYS A 799 13.67 -10.68 -26.55
C LYS A 799 14.37 -9.48 -25.90
N LYS A 800 14.81 -9.67 -24.68
CA LYS A 800 15.58 -8.70 -23.91
C LYS A 800 17.07 -8.78 -24.28
N LEU A 801 17.68 -7.63 -24.54
CA LEU A 801 19.11 -7.47 -24.72
C LEU A 801 19.65 -6.49 -23.67
N VAL A 802 20.67 -6.90 -22.94
CA VAL A 802 21.41 -6.03 -22.02
C VAL A 802 22.76 -5.72 -22.64
N VAL A 803 23.11 -4.44 -22.80
CA VAL A 803 24.42 -3.97 -23.22
C VAL A 803 25.12 -3.35 -22.03
N LYS A 804 26.34 -3.85 -21.70
CA LYS A 804 27.16 -3.36 -20.57
C LYS A 804 28.11 -2.25 -20.99
#